data_1aa5b6e5583127ff89f13e4225fa7ed9
#
_entry.id   1aa5b6e5583127ff89f13e4225fa7ed9
#
_cell.length_a   1.000
_cell.length_b   1.000
_cell.length_c   1.000
_cell.angle_alpha   90.00
_cell.angle_beta   90.00
_cell.angle_gamma   90.00
#
_symmetry.space_group_name_H-M   'P 1'
#
loop_
_entity.id
_entity.type
_entity.pdbx_description
1 polymer ?
#
loop_
_entity_poly.entity_id
_entity_poly.type
_entity_poly.pdbx_seq_one_letter_code
_entity_poly.pdbx_strand_id
1 'polypeptide(L)'
;MDPTREVLVVAGLKGPVEIVVDRWGVPHIRAGNSEDLFFAQGFNVARDRLWQIDLWRKRGLGLLAADFGPGYLAQDYASRLFLYKGDMAAEWAAYGPDARIICSQFVAGINAYIALTGQDPGRLPPEFAIMDTKPQPWQPEDVVRIRSHGMTRNALSEIVRANVLAATDVATDSLRKFLEPAVKVEAAPDIDLSQIPLEVATLFKLASANVTFDPDRLKATPEQAWGWTSVSDLGDVMFEAEMNGSNNWVIAPDKSATGRPIMANDPHRTHSIPPLRYLAHLTAPGIDVIGAGEPVIPGISIGHNGHSAFGLTIFYSDQEDVYLYETKSDNPDLYRHNGVWEAVESIEQTFEIAGYPAQVLPLRFTRHGPVLHEEPDSHRMFAVRSVWFEPGSAPYLKSLESMLTKDLPSYRKAMQGWGVPSVNHVYADVSGTIAWVPAGFTPIRAGWNGLLPVPGDGRYEWTGFLDHEALPRVVDPDNGFFATANAMNLPPGFPHEVGYEWIEPSRADRIHQVLNAQVQHSVADSCALQTDTVSMHAVRLLKLFESMGAPAPSAGAEIAAAMILLLRWNGDLTAKSGAAALFEVWWSKHLKPMLMRRLVPNAKIRALLAPGDLQALLKALERPDSRFGPNPRAARDELMRATLIEAWRDCSARMGPDSAQWAWGKLHHAQFDHALSGLLPPADRAAMDVGPFPHGGSSSTPMHTGYRPSDFRTMQGASVRIVVDVGSWDDSRWINAPGQSGDPRSPHYRDLAPIWAEGKYVPMLYSRAAVDAAASHIIEMKPASDGNLPLE
;
A
#
# COMPACT_ATOMS: atom_id res chain seq x y z
N MET A 1 -32.43 -1.66 -19.99
CA MET A 1 -33.36 -0.77 -19.25
C MET A 1 -32.86 0.63 -19.44
N ASP A 2 -33.74 1.60 -19.54
CA ASP A 2 -33.31 2.99 -19.57
C ASP A 2 -32.64 3.37 -18.23
N PRO A 3 -31.61 4.20 -18.25
CA PRO A 3 -30.94 4.63 -17.02
C PRO A 3 -31.88 5.48 -16.15
N THR A 4 -31.82 5.30 -14.84
CA THR A 4 -32.50 6.21 -13.92
C THR A 4 -31.89 7.61 -13.99
N ARG A 5 -32.65 8.66 -13.72
CA ARG A 5 -32.18 10.06 -13.81
C ARG A 5 -32.46 10.80 -12.52
N GLU A 6 -31.46 11.59 -12.10
CA GLU A 6 -31.54 12.51 -10.98
C GLU A 6 -31.08 13.91 -11.43
N VAL A 7 -31.82 14.93 -11.01
CA VAL A 7 -31.43 16.34 -11.27
C VAL A 7 -31.15 16.99 -9.92
N LEU A 8 -29.95 17.53 -9.76
CA LEU A 8 -29.51 18.22 -8.57
C LEU A 8 -29.19 19.67 -8.88
N VAL A 9 -29.67 20.59 -8.06
CA VAL A 9 -29.27 22.01 -8.08
C VAL A 9 -28.19 22.18 -6.99
N VAL A 10 -26.98 22.54 -7.41
CA VAL A 10 -25.80 22.56 -6.51
C VAL A 10 -25.14 23.93 -6.59
N ALA A 11 -24.93 24.54 -5.42
CA ALA A 11 -24.19 25.79 -5.34
C ALA A 11 -22.69 25.53 -5.57
N GLY A 12 -22.01 26.50 -6.21
CA GLY A 12 -20.57 26.43 -6.48
C GLY A 12 -20.21 25.97 -7.90
N LEU A 13 -21.15 25.41 -8.66
CA LEU A 13 -20.96 25.12 -10.09
C LEU A 13 -21.09 26.40 -10.93
N LYS A 14 -20.26 26.51 -11.99
CA LYS A 14 -20.33 27.56 -13.01
C LYS A 14 -21.23 27.18 -14.18
N GLY A 15 -21.31 25.91 -14.51
CA GLY A 15 -22.08 25.36 -15.59
C GLY A 15 -22.66 23.99 -15.27
N PRO A 16 -23.50 23.41 -16.17
CA PRO A 16 -24.06 22.09 -15.95
C PRO A 16 -22.99 20.99 -16.05
N VAL A 17 -23.15 19.95 -15.23
CA VAL A 17 -22.31 18.75 -15.26
C VAL A 17 -23.20 17.52 -15.39
N GLU A 18 -22.77 16.56 -16.21
CA GLU A 18 -23.39 15.24 -16.33
C GLU A 18 -22.47 14.18 -15.72
N ILE A 19 -23.01 13.36 -14.82
CA ILE A 19 -22.33 12.17 -14.30
C ILE A 19 -23.12 10.95 -14.76
N VAL A 20 -22.51 10.17 -15.64
CA VAL A 20 -23.05 8.88 -16.08
C VAL A 20 -22.44 7.78 -15.25
N VAL A 21 -23.23 7.11 -14.43
CA VAL A 21 -22.80 5.92 -13.68
C VAL A 21 -23.09 4.71 -14.52
N ASP A 22 -22.08 3.93 -14.86
CA ASP A 22 -22.25 2.71 -15.64
C ASP A 22 -22.81 1.54 -14.81
N ARG A 23 -23.04 0.40 -15.44
CA ARG A 23 -23.61 -0.79 -14.78
C ARG A 23 -22.69 -1.42 -13.72
N TRP A 24 -21.44 -1.01 -13.62
CA TRP A 24 -20.47 -1.44 -12.60
C TRP A 24 -20.21 -0.38 -11.54
N GLY A 25 -20.98 0.72 -11.58
CA GLY A 25 -20.89 1.81 -10.61
C GLY A 25 -19.77 2.82 -10.89
N VAL A 26 -19.12 2.74 -12.04
CA VAL A 26 -18.05 3.69 -12.38
C VAL A 26 -18.65 4.99 -12.88
N PRO A 27 -18.28 6.15 -12.28
CA PRO A 27 -18.75 7.46 -12.72
C PRO A 27 -17.92 7.96 -13.91
N HIS A 28 -18.61 8.37 -14.98
CA HIS A 28 -18.08 9.11 -16.11
C HIS A 28 -18.58 10.55 -16.01
N ILE A 29 -17.69 11.47 -15.60
CA ILE A 29 -18.00 12.86 -15.28
C ILE A 29 -17.69 13.74 -16.49
N ARG A 30 -18.67 14.51 -16.95
CA ARG A 30 -18.56 15.39 -18.13
C ARG A 30 -18.92 16.82 -17.74
N ALA A 31 -17.98 17.74 -17.86
CA ALA A 31 -18.14 19.15 -17.52
C ALA A 31 -17.70 20.07 -18.66
N GLY A 32 -18.19 21.31 -18.64
CA GLY A 32 -17.82 22.33 -19.63
C GLY A 32 -16.49 23.01 -19.38
N ASN A 33 -15.89 22.79 -18.20
CA ASN A 33 -14.60 23.35 -17.79
C ASN A 33 -13.96 22.47 -16.69
N SER A 34 -12.67 22.71 -16.42
CA SER A 34 -11.90 21.92 -15.45
C SER A 34 -12.35 22.15 -14.01
N GLU A 35 -12.76 23.36 -13.64
CA GLU A 35 -13.18 23.66 -12.28
C GLU A 35 -14.44 22.88 -11.90
N ASP A 36 -15.48 22.90 -12.75
CA ASP A 36 -16.70 22.13 -12.57
C ASP A 36 -16.44 20.61 -12.62
N LEU A 37 -15.44 20.18 -13.44
CA LEU A 37 -15.04 18.78 -13.50
C LEU A 37 -14.52 18.28 -12.15
N PHE A 38 -13.58 18.98 -11.55
CA PHE A 38 -13.01 18.58 -10.26
C PHE A 38 -13.97 18.81 -9.10
N PHE A 39 -14.83 19.83 -9.18
CA PHE A 39 -15.96 19.96 -8.25
C PHE A 39 -16.85 18.71 -8.30
N ALA A 40 -17.26 18.28 -9.49
CA ALA A 40 -18.10 17.11 -9.64
C ALA A 40 -17.39 15.79 -9.25
N GLN A 41 -16.07 15.70 -9.45
CA GLN A 41 -15.29 14.56 -8.93
C GLN A 41 -15.36 14.52 -7.41
N GLY A 42 -15.13 15.63 -6.71
CA GLY A 42 -15.22 15.68 -5.25
C GLY A 42 -16.63 15.39 -4.72
N PHE A 43 -17.65 15.96 -5.36
CA PHE A 43 -19.06 15.69 -5.04
C PHE A 43 -19.40 14.19 -5.19
N ASN A 44 -18.97 13.57 -6.28
CA ASN A 44 -19.26 12.17 -6.55
C ASN A 44 -18.47 11.21 -5.64
N VAL A 45 -17.23 11.55 -5.32
CA VAL A 45 -16.46 10.80 -4.33
C VAL A 45 -17.15 10.83 -2.96
N ALA A 46 -17.63 12.00 -2.53
CA ALA A 46 -18.40 12.10 -1.28
C ALA A 46 -19.71 11.33 -1.35
N ARG A 47 -20.43 11.35 -2.48
CA ARG A 47 -21.62 10.52 -2.68
C ARG A 47 -21.35 9.03 -2.47
N ASP A 48 -20.24 8.54 -3.00
CA ASP A 48 -19.93 7.11 -2.99
C ASP A 48 -19.13 6.64 -1.77
N ARG A 49 -18.38 7.55 -1.10
CA ARG A 49 -17.34 7.18 -0.13
C ARG A 49 -17.28 8.05 1.13
N LEU A 50 -18.38 8.75 1.49
CA LEU A 50 -18.37 9.81 2.52
C LEU A 50 -17.76 9.34 3.85
N TRP A 51 -18.16 8.18 4.38
CA TRP A 51 -17.60 7.64 5.62
C TRP A 51 -16.08 7.41 5.51
N GLN A 52 -15.64 6.79 4.42
CA GLN A 52 -14.22 6.49 4.20
C GLN A 52 -13.37 7.76 4.16
N ILE A 53 -13.79 8.77 3.38
CA ILE A 53 -13.00 10.00 3.23
C ILE A 53 -13.02 10.85 4.49
N ASP A 54 -14.14 10.91 5.23
CA ASP A 54 -14.24 11.62 6.50
C ASP A 54 -13.34 10.99 7.58
N LEU A 55 -13.38 9.65 7.70
CA LEU A 55 -12.52 8.92 8.62
C LEU A 55 -11.04 9.07 8.27
N TRP A 56 -10.69 9.01 6.98
CA TRP A 56 -9.33 9.23 6.49
C TRP A 56 -8.83 10.63 6.84
N ARG A 57 -9.66 11.67 6.61
CA ARG A 57 -9.35 13.06 6.96
C ARG A 57 -9.14 13.21 8.47
N LYS A 58 -10.06 12.68 9.29
CA LYS A 58 -9.96 12.75 10.75
C LYS A 58 -8.70 12.08 11.27
N ARG A 59 -8.39 10.86 10.77
CA ARG A 59 -7.15 10.17 11.10
C ARG A 59 -5.93 11.00 10.71
N GLY A 60 -5.88 11.49 9.48
CA GLY A 60 -4.72 12.21 8.96
C GLY A 60 -4.46 13.53 9.65
N LEU A 61 -5.50 14.26 10.05
CA LEU A 61 -5.41 15.53 10.78
C LEU A 61 -5.29 15.37 12.30
N GLY A 62 -5.38 14.14 12.83
CA GLY A 62 -5.38 13.89 14.27
C GLY A 62 -6.63 14.46 14.95
N LEU A 63 -7.82 14.07 14.48
CA LEU A 63 -9.13 14.52 14.93
C LEU A 63 -10.03 13.36 15.39
N LEU A 64 -9.49 12.14 15.52
CA LEU A 64 -10.28 10.97 15.91
C LEU A 64 -10.82 11.07 17.34
N ALA A 65 -10.03 11.61 18.27
CA ALA A 65 -10.43 11.75 19.66
C ALA A 65 -11.64 12.70 19.83
N ALA A 66 -11.79 13.68 18.96
CA ALA A 66 -12.93 14.61 18.97
C ALA A 66 -14.27 13.91 18.70
N ASP A 67 -14.26 12.79 17.97
CA ASP A 67 -15.45 12.00 17.67
C ASP A 67 -15.55 10.71 18.50
N PHE A 68 -14.41 10.06 18.80
CA PHE A 68 -14.38 8.69 19.33
C PHE A 68 -13.80 8.58 20.74
N GLY A 69 -13.40 9.70 21.33
CA GLY A 69 -12.99 9.77 22.74
C GLY A 69 -11.50 9.49 23.01
N PRO A 70 -11.13 9.39 24.30
CA PRO A 70 -9.74 9.39 24.77
C PRO A 70 -8.86 8.29 24.18
N GLY A 71 -9.40 7.12 23.86
CA GLY A 71 -8.63 5.98 23.31
C GLY A 71 -7.97 6.26 21.96
N TYR A 72 -8.25 7.40 21.34
CA TYR A 72 -7.68 7.82 20.05
C TYR A 72 -6.66 8.96 20.17
N LEU A 73 -6.49 9.54 21.38
CA LEU A 73 -5.63 10.71 21.60
C LEU A 73 -4.15 10.44 21.21
N ALA A 74 -3.61 9.29 21.58
CA ALA A 74 -2.22 8.94 21.24
C ALA A 74 -2.00 8.86 19.73
N GLN A 75 -2.98 8.31 18.99
CA GLN A 75 -2.93 8.25 17.51
C GLN A 75 -3.06 9.62 16.88
N ASP A 76 -3.93 10.48 17.42
CA ASP A 76 -4.09 11.87 16.97
C ASP A 76 -2.80 12.67 17.19
N TYR A 77 -2.18 12.51 18.37
CA TYR A 77 -0.89 13.14 18.68
C TYR A 77 0.18 12.71 17.65
N ALA A 78 0.30 11.40 17.42
CA ALA A 78 1.23 10.85 16.43
C ALA A 78 0.94 11.40 15.02
N SER A 79 -0.32 11.43 14.58
CA SER A 79 -0.68 11.94 13.26
C SER A 79 -0.32 13.41 13.08
N ARG A 80 -0.53 14.26 14.11
CA ARG A 80 -0.19 15.69 14.06
C ARG A 80 1.31 15.97 14.00
N LEU A 81 2.16 15.08 14.53
CA LEU A 81 3.61 15.18 14.36
C LEU A 81 4.03 15.07 12.89
N PHE A 82 3.27 14.34 12.07
CA PHE A 82 3.58 14.07 10.67
C PHE A 82 2.76 14.91 9.67
N LEU A 83 2.07 15.95 10.13
CA LEU A 83 1.47 16.93 9.21
C LEU A 83 2.55 17.80 8.57
N TYR A 84 2.38 18.11 7.30
CA TYR A 84 3.23 19.09 6.63
C TYR A 84 3.07 20.48 7.29
N LYS A 85 4.18 21.08 7.67
CA LYS A 85 4.28 22.39 8.35
C LYS A 85 5.13 23.40 7.59
N GLY A 86 5.64 23.02 6.42
CA GLY A 86 6.48 23.89 5.59
C GLY A 86 5.70 25.02 4.91
N ASP A 87 6.39 25.71 4.02
CA ASP A 87 5.80 26.82 3.24
C ASP A 87 4.72 26.30 2.28
N MET A 88 3.47 26.71 2.51
CA MET A 88 2.31 26.33 1.69
C MET A 88 2.38 26.90 0.26
N ALA A 89 3.09 28.01 0.03
CA ALA A 89 3.25 28.54 -1.33
C ALA A 89 4.18 27.63 -2.15
N ALA A 90 5.29 27.19 -1.55
CA ALA A 90 6.21 26.22 -2.15
C ALA A 90 5.51 24.85 -2.36
N GLU A 91 4.70 24.40 -1.41
CA GLU A 91 3.91 23.17 -1.50
C GLU A 91 2.99 23.20 -2.72
N TRP A 92 2.16 24.23 -2.86
CA TRP A 92 1.24 24.33 -4.01
C TRP A 92 1.98 24.42 -5.35
N ALA A 93 3.06 25.21 -5.39
CA ALA A 93 3.85 25.39 -6.62
C ALA A 93 4.45 24.08 -7.16
N ALA A 94 4.72 23.13 -6.27
CA ALA A 94 5.34 21.85 -6.64
C ALA A 94 4.45 20.94 -7.51
N TYR A 95 3.12 21.14 -7.50
CA TYR A 95 2.17 20.29 -8.22
C TYR A 95 1.66 20.92 -9.53
N GLY A 96 2.22 22.03 -9.94
CA GLY A 96 1.81 22.76 -11.13
C GLY A 96 0.89 23.96 -10.84
N PRO A 97 0.67 24.81 -11.84
CA PRO A 97 0.00 26.11 -11.66
C PRO A 97 -1.46 25.98 -11.22
N ASP A 98 -2.15 24.92 -11.64
CA ASP A 98 -3.58 24.74 -11.41
C ASP A 98 -3.91 23.89 -10.18
N ALA A 99 -2.90 23.30 -9.52
CA ALA A 99 -3.10 22.33 -8.45
C ALA A 99 -3.94 22.87 -7.28
N ARG A 100 -3.69 24.12 -6.88
CA ARG A 100 -4.45 24.76 -5.81
C ARG A 100 -5.92 24.95 -6.17
N ILE A 101 -6.22 25.42 -7.39
CA ILE A 101 -7.62 25.60 -7.82
C ILE A 101 -8.32 24.25 -7.98
N ILE A 102 -7.63 23.26 -8.53
CA ILE A 102 -8.16 21.88 -8.67
C ILE A 102 -8.52 21.31 -7.30
N CYS A 103 -7.62 21.35 -6.32
CA CYS A 103 -7.89 20.88 -4.95
C CYS A 103 -9.01 21.68 -4.27
N SER A 104 -9.07 23.02 -4.50
CA SER A 104 -10.14 23.85 -3.94
C SER A 104 -11.51 23.47 -4.52
N GLN A 105 -11.62 23.23 -5.81
CA GLN A 105 -12.86 22.78 -6.44
C GLN A 105 -13.26 21.37 -6.01
N PHE A 106 -12.31 20.46 -5.94
CA PHE A 106 -12.54 19.10 -5.43
C PHE A 106 -13.12 19.11 -4.00
N VAL A 107 -12.52 19.90 -3.12
CA VAL A 107 -12.98 20.08 -1.73
C VAL A 107 -14.33 20.78 -1.68
N ALA A 108 -14.56 21.79 -2.53
CA ALA A 108 -15.88 22.44 -2.62
C ALA A 108 -16.98 21.43 -3.02
N GLY A 109 -16.67 20.51 -3.94
CA GLY A 109 -17.58 19.43 -4.31
C GLY A 109 -17.87 18.47 -3.15
N ILE A 110 -16.86 18.05 -2.39
CA ILE A 110 -17.05 17.24 -1.16
C ILE A 110 -17.98 17.98 -0.19
N ASN A 111 -17.72 19.24 0.09
CA ASN A 111 -18.50 20.06 1.01
C ASN A 111 -19.94 20.29 0.53
N ALA A 112 -20.15 20.42 -0.76
CA ALA A 112 -21.48 20.52 -1.34
C ALA A 112 -22.31 19.25 -1.12
N TYR A 113 -21.70 18.06 -1.21
CA TYR A 113 -22.39 16.82 -0.88
C TYR A 113 -22.64 16.67 0.62
N ILE A 114 -21.69 17.07 1.47
CA ILE A 114 -21.90 17.10 2.93
C ILE A 114 -23.10 18.01 3.27
N ALA A 115 -23.19 19.19 2.68
CA ALA A 115 -24.33 20.09 2.88
C ALA A 115 -25.66 19.45 2.40
N LEU A 116 -25.65 18.72 1.30
CA LEU A 116 -26.81 17.99 0.79
C LEU A 116 -27.30 16.90 1.75
N THR A 117 -26.37 16.17 2.44
CA THR A 117 -26.75 15.18 3.46
C THR A 117 -27.44 15.83 4.67
N GLY A 118 -27.14 17.09 4.96
CA GLY A 118 -27.85 17.87 5.99
C GLY A 118 -29.29 18.19 5.62
N GLN A 119 -29.58 18.36 4.34
CA GLN A 119 -30.92 18.62 3.80
C GLN A 119 -31.72 17.33 3.59
N ASP A 120 -31.05 16.26 3.18
CA ASP A 120 -31.60 14.92 2.96
C ASP A 120 -30.79 13.86 3.75
N PRO A 121 -31.13 13.62 5.03
CA PRO A 121 -30.43 12.66 5.89
C PRO A 121 -30.43 11.21 5.33
N GLY A 122 -31.34 10.89 4.42
CA GLY A 122 -31.36 9.58 3.75
C GLY A 122 -30.11 9.30 2.91
N ARG A 123 -29.37 10.34 2.52
CA ARG A 123 -28.10 10.26 1.79
C ARG A 123 -26.89 10.00 2.69
N LEU A 124 -27.04 10.14 4.01
CA LEU A 124 -25.95 9.91 4.95
C LEU A 124 -25.70 8.39 5.08
N PRO A 125 -24.44 7.92 4.90
CA PRO A 125 -24.09 6.53 5.13
C PRO A 125 -24.40 6.08 6.57
N PRO A 126 -24.81 4.80 6.76
CA PRO A 126 -25.30 4.33 8.06
C PRO A 126 -24.25 4.34 9.17
N GLU A 127 -22.97 4.32 8.82
CA GLU A 127 -21.85 4.35 9.75
C GLU A 127 -21.88 5.59 10.66
N PHE A 128 -22.31 6.74 10.14
CA PHE A 128 -22.44 7.96 10.92
C PHE A 128 -23.47 7.83 12.04
N ALA A 129 -24.59 7.14 11.76
CA ALA A 129 -25.61 6.86 12.77
C ALA A 129 -25.14 5.79 13.78
N ILE A 130 -24.40 4.76 13.32
CA ILE A 130 -23.83 3.71 14.20
C ILE A 130 -22.85 4.32 15.21
N MET A 131 -22.04 5.28 14.76
CA MET A 131 -20.97 5.90 15.55
C MET A 131 -21.39 7.21 16.23
N ASP A 132 -22.66 7.66 16.04
CA ASP A 132 -23.19 8.93 16.53
C ASP A 132 -22.31 10.13 16.16
N THR A 133 -21.86 10.18 14.91
CA THR A 133 -20.98 11.22 14.37
C THR A 133 -21.57 11.88 13.12
N LYS A 134 -20.91 12.93 12.64
CA LYS A 134 -21.28 13.64 11.41
C LYS A 134 -20.05 13.93 10.57
N PRO A 135 -20.20 13.98 9.22
CA PRO A 135 -19.12 14.41 8.36
C PRO A 135 -18.79 15.88 8.62
N GLN A 136 -17.48 16.21 8.57
CA GLN A 136 -17.01 17.57 8.82
C GLN A 136 -16.56 18.21 7.49
N PRO A 137 -16.72 19.52 7.32
CA PRO A 137 -16.23 20.23 6.14
C PRO A 137 -14.72 20.12 5.99
N TRP A 138 -14.28 20.00 4.74
CA TRP A 138 -12.88 19.95 4.34
C TRP A 138 -12.34 21.32 4.03
N GLN A 139 -11.02 21.48 4.19
CA GLN A 139 -10.26 22.59 3.66
C GLN A 139 -9.34 22.10 2.52
N PRO A 140 -9.02 22.92 1.51
CA PRO A 140 -8.11 22.53 0.43
C PRO A 140 -6.74 22.04 0.96
N GLU A 141 -6.27 22.67 2.03
CA GLU A 141 -5.02 22.33 2.70
C GLU A 141 -5.04 20.92 3.33
N ASP A 142 -6.19 20.36 3.66
CA ASP A 142 -6.31 19.00 4.20
C ASP A 142 -5.75 17.97 3.19
N VAL A 143 -5.96 18.20 1.88
CA VAL A 143 -5.47 17.32 0.81
C VAL A 143 -3.94 17.23 0.79
N VAL A 144 -3.25 18.35 1.01
CA VAL A 144 -1.78 18.44 0.87
C VAL A 144 -1.01 18.31 2.19
N ARG A 145 -1.66 18.52 3.34
CA ARG A 145 -0.98 18.48 4.64
C ARG A 145 -0.87 17.08 5.24
N ILE A 146 -1.78 16.19 4.88
CA ILE A 146 -1.81 14.83 5.44
C ILE A 146 -0.73 13.98 4.76
N ARG A 147 0.20 13.43 5.57
CA ARG A 147 1.36 12.66 5.09
C ARG A 147 1.43 11.25 5.67
N SER A 148 0.84 11.04 6.83
CA SER A 148 1.05 9.85 7.65
C SER A 148 0.60 8.53 7.03
N HIS A 149 -0.40 8.50 6.15
CA HIS A 149 -1.03 7.26 5.69
C HIS A 149 -0.23 6.48 4.63
N GLY A 150 0.78 7.07 4.04
CA GLY A 150 1.56 6.45 2.97
C GLY A 150 3.08 6.47 3.22
N MET A 151 3.53 6.88 4.41
CA MET A 151 4.96 6.97 4.75
C MET A 151 5.68 5.66 4.46
N THR A 152 6.92 5.77 3.99
CA THR A 152 7.85 4.64 3.86
C THR A 152 8.23 4.13 5.25
N ARG A 153 8.97 3.02 5.31
CA ARG A 153 9.24 2.34 6.60
C ARG A 153 10.73 2.12 6.83
N ASN A 154 11.56 2.91 6.18
CA ASN A 154 13.01 2.85 6.34
C ASN A 154 13.40 3.10 7.80
N ALA A 155 12.86 4.16 8.42
CA ALA A 155 13.10 4.47 9.83
C ALA A 155 12.78 3.31 10.78
N LEU A 156 11.68 2.58 10.55
CA LEU A 156 11.35 1.39 11.35
C LEU A 156 12.36 0.26 11.13
N SER A 157 12.81 0.06 9.89
CA SER A 157 13.81 -0.95 9.56
C SER A 157 15.15 -0.65 10.22
N GLU A 158 15.59 0.62 10.25
CA GLU A 158 16.79 1.06 10.97
C GLU A 158 16.74 0.71 12.46
N ILE A 159 15.62 1.03 13.14
CA ILE A 159 15.44 0.77 14.56
C ILE A 159 15.49 -0.73 14.85
N VAL A 160 14.77 -1.53 14.07
CA VAL A 160 14.76 -3.00 14.25
C VAL A 160 16.14 -3.60 13.95
N ARG A 161 16.80 -3.16 12.87
CA ARG A 161 18.17 -3.59 12.53
C ARG A 161 19.16 -3.26 13.64
N ALA A 162 19.09 -2.05 14.20
CA ALA A 162 19.94 -1.66 15.32
C ALA A 162 19.79 -2.64 16.49
N ASN A 163 18.56 -3.00 16.85
CA ASN A 163 18.28 -3.95 17.93
C ASN A 163 18.75 -5.38 17.63
N VAL A 164 18.61 -5.83 16.37
CA VAL A 164 19.11 -7.14 15.94
C VAL A 164 20.65 -7.17 16.02
N LEU A 165 21.31 -6.13 15.47
CA LEU A 165 22.79 -6.06 15.44
C LEU A 165 23.42 -5.84 16.81
N ALA A 166 22.74 -5.16 17.73
CA ALA A 166 23.19 -5.04 19.12
C ALA A 166 23.36 -6.40 19.82
N ALA A 167 22.62 -7.41 19.40
CA ALA A 167 22.61 -8.74 20.02
C ALA A 167 23.18 -9.85 19.14
N THR A 168 23.39 -9.58 17.83
CA THR A 168 23.76 -10.59 16.82
C THR A 168 24.66 -9.99 15.73
N ASP A 169 24.45 -10.36 14.48
CA ASP A 169 25.24 -9.98 13.32
C ASP A 169 24.36 -9.68 12.08
N VAL A 170 24.99 -9.15 11.02
CA VAL A 170 24.34 -8.84 9.73
C VAL A 170 23.74 -10.08 9.06
N ALA A 171 24.37 -11.27 9.24
CA ALA A 171 23.84 -12.51 8.68
C ALA A 171 22.52 -12.90 9.34
N THR A 172 22.35 -12.56 10.60
CA THR A 172 21.07 -12.74 11.32
C THR A 172 20.03 -11.71 10.86
N ASP A 173 20.39 -10.41 10.75
CA ASP A 173 19.43 -9.39 10.23
C ASP A 173 18.99 -9.69 8.81
N SER A 174 19.85 -10.28 7.95
CA SER A 174 19.43 -10.65 6.60
C SER A 174 18.31 -11.71 6.55
N LEU A 175 18.06 -12.44 7.62
CA LEU A 175 16.86 -13.30 7.74
C LEU A 175 15.56 -12.50 7.94
N ARG A 176 15.65 -11.23 8.37
CA ARG A 176 14.54 -10.28 8.43
C ARG A 176 14.37 -9.57 7.09
N LYS A 177 15.49 -9.09 6.53
CA LYS A 177 15.50 -8.30 5.30
C LYS A 177 16.79 -8.55 4.54
N PHE A 178 16.68 -9.15 3.37
CA PHE A 178 17.81 -9.37 2.48
C PHE A 178 18.13 -8.06 1.74
N LEU A 179 19.39 -7.59 1.85
CA LEU A 179 19.82 -6.33 1.25
C LEU A 179 20.34 -6.53 -0.17
N GLU A 180 19.83 -5.76 -1.13
CA GLU A 180 20.27 -5.72 -2.53
C GLU A 180 20.31 -4.26 -3.02
N PRO A 181 21.36 -3.84 -3.78
CA PRO A 181 22.63 -4.56 -3.98
C PRO A 181 23.37 -4.80 -2.66
N ALA A 182 24.32 -5.72 -2.68
CA ALA A 182 25.11 -6.03 -1.48
C ALA A 182 25.81 -4.78 -0.95
N VAL A 183 25.66 -4.53 0.32
CA VAL A 183 26.14 -3.32 1.01
C VAL A 183 26.72 -3.68 2.38
N LYS A 184 27.70 -2.91 2.83
CA LYS A 184 28.25 -3.02 4.17
C LYS A 184 27.33 -2.29 5.13
N VAL A 185 26.90 -2.96 6.19
CA VAL A 185 26.13 -2.35 7.29
C VAL A 185 27.09 -1.99 8.41
N GLU A 186 27.26 -0.70 8.67
CA GLU A 186 28.17 -0.19 9.70
C GLU A 186 27.48 0.90 10.51
N ALA A 187 27.53 0.76 11.84
CA ALA A 187 27.07 1.81 12.73
C ALA A 187 28.07 2.99 12.73
N ALA A 188 27.55 4.18 12.93
CA ALA A 188 28.38 5.34 13.20
C ALA A 188 29.29 5.06 14.43
N PRO A 189 30.56 5.49 14.42
CA PRO A 189 31.54 5.11 15.45
C PRO A 189 31.12 5.42 16.89
N ASP A 190 30.29 6.46 17.07
CA ASP A 190 29.87 6.96 18.39
C ASP A 190 28.48 6.45 18.80
N ILE A 191 27.86 5.55 18.01
CA ILE A 191 26.59 4.95 18.35
C ILE A 191 26.77 3.55 18.93
N ASP A 192 26.30 3.38 20.16
CA ASP A 192 26.04 2.07 20.75
C ASP A 192 24.61 1.62 20.39
N LEU A 193 24.52 0.66 19.49
CA LEU A 193 23.22 0.13 19.00
C LEU A 193 22.34 -0.44 20.12
N SER A 194 22.95 -0.89 21.23
CA SER A 194 22.20 -1.40 22.39
C SER A 194 21.41 -0.31 23.13
N GLN A 195 21.70 0.95 22.84
CA GLN A 195 21.04 2.10 23.42
C GLN A 195 19.88 2.65 22.58
N ILE A 196 19.50 1.98 21.50
CA ILE A 196 18.36 2.37 20.66
C ILE A 196 17.15 1.54 21.07
N PRO A 197 16.19 2.12 21.81
CA PRO A 197 15.03 1.38 22.26
C PRO A 197 14.01 1.17 21.12
N LEU A 198 13.25 0.09 21.14
CA LEU A 198 12.20 -0.18 20.16
C LEU A 198 11.05 0.84 20.23
N GLU A 199 10.89 1.47 21.37
CA GLU A 199 9.90 2.52 21.65
C GLU A 199 10.05 3.73 20.74
N VAL A 200 11.23 3.98 20.17
CA VAL A 200 11.46 5.01 19.13
C VAL A 200 10.51 4.81 17.94
N ALA A 201 10.13 3.58 17.63
CA ALA A 201 9.22 3.26 16.54
C ALA A 201 7.73 3.59 16.84
N THR A 202 7.36 3.83 18.11
CA THR A 202 5.95 3.85 18.56
C THR A 202 5.12 4.92 17.85
N LEU A 203 5.55 6.18 17.89
CA LEU A 203 4.78 7.28 17.29
C LEU A 203 4.72 7.19 15.76
N PHE A 204 5.80 6.71 15.13
CA PHE A 204 5.80 6.48 13.68
C PHE A 204 4.77 5.41 13.28
N LYS A 205 4.73 4.29 14.01
CA LYS A 205 3.76 3.22 13.80
C LYS A 205 2.32 3.71 14.02
N LEU A 206 2.07 4.45 15.11
CA LEU A 206 0.75 5.01 15.40
C LEU A 206 0.25 5.96 14.31
N ALA A 207 1.11 6.86 13.83
CA ALA A 207 0.77 7.81 12.76
C ALA A 207 0.33 7.09 11.48
N SER A 208 0.97 5.96 11.15
CA SER A 208 0.65 5.16 9.96
C SER A 208 -0.41 4.06 10.19
N ALA A 209 -0.86 3.86 11.44
CA ALA A 209 -1.83 2.83 11.79
C ALA A 209 -3.22 3.07 11.20
N ASN A 210 -3.93 2.01 10.84
CA ASN A 210 -5.34 2.07 10.49
C ASN A 210 -6.19 2.48 11.70
N VAL A 211 -7.38 3.01 11.43
CA VAL A 211 -8.36 3.25 12.49
C VAL A 211 -9.07 1.95 12.81
N THR A 212 -9.05 1.54 14.08
CA THR A 212 -9.77 0.37 14.58
C THR A 212 -10.83 0.80 15.57
N PHE A 213 -11.96 0.12 15.54
CA PHE A 213 -13.09 0.37 16.45
C PHE A 213 -13.27 -0.83 17.39
N ASP A 214 -12.47 -0.83 18.47
CA ASP A 214 -12.57 -1.79 19.54
C ASP A 214 -13.49 -1.25 20.63
N PRO A 215 -14.43 -2.05 21.22
CA PRO A 215 -15.33 -1.60 22.27
C PRO A 215 -14.63 -1.03 23.52
N ASP A 216 -13.47 -1.59 23.89
CA ASP A 216 -12.71 -1.11 25.05
C ASP A 216 -11.99 0.21 24.73
N ARG A 217 -11.48 0.35 23.49
CA ARG A 217 -10.88 1.60 23.01
C ARG A 217 -11.89 2.75 22.97
N LEU A 218 -13.12 2.49 22.52
CA LEU A 218 -14.21 3.48 22.48
C LEU A 218 -14.70 3.90 23.88
N LYS A 219 -14.48 3.04 24.91
CA LYS A 219 -14.85 3.31 26.30
C LYS A 219 -13.69 3.80 27.16
N ALA A 220 -12.51 4.01 26.56
CA ALA A 220 -11.31 4.44 27.28
C ALA A 220 -11.55 5.75 28.03
N THR A 221 -10.97 5.87 29.22
CA THR A 221 -10.98 7.12 30.00
C THR A 221 -9.74 7.97 29.65
N PRO A 222 -9.71 9.26 30.06
CA PRO A 222 -8.54 10.10 29.84
C PRO A 222 -7.24 9.52 30.43
N GLU A 223 -7.32 8.81 31.56
CA GLU A 223 -6.18 8.15 32.19
C GLU A 223 -5.64 6.98 31.35
N GLN A 224 -6.48 6.41 30.49
CA GLN A 224 -6.14 5.30 29.59
C GLN A 224 -5.72 5.78 28.20
N ALA A 225 -5.77 7.06 27.89
CA ALA A 225 -5.56 7.61 26.56
C ALA A 225 -4.24 7.18 25.91
N TRP A 226 -3.18 7.06 26.72
CA TRP A 226 -1.86 6.60 26.27
C TRP A 226 -1.62 5.10 26.40
N GLY A 227 -2.61 4.34 26.84
CA GLY A 227 -2.54 2.87 26.84
C GLY A 227 -2.66 2.26 25.44
N TRP A 228 -3.21 3.00 24.47
CA TRP A 228 -3.44 2.57 23.09
C TRP A 228 -2.28 2.95 22.16
N THR A 229 -1.06 2.65 22.60
CA THR A 229 0.18 2.93 21.87
C THR A 229 0.76 1.69 21.19
N SER A 230 0.29 0.49 21.52
CA SER A 230 0.70 -0.74 20.85
C SER A 230 0.01 -0.89 19.51
N VAL A 231 0.79 -1.11 18.46
CA VAL A 231 0.24 -1.34 17.12
C VAL A 231 -0.52 -2.66 17.03
N SER A 232 -0.18 -3.65 17.86
CA SER A 232 -0.93 -4.90 17.99
C SER A 232 -2.37 -4.68 18.50
N ASP A 233 -2.57 -3.64 19.32
CA ASP A 233 -3.90 -3.26 19.81
C ASP A 233 -4.71 -2.47 18.75
N LEU A 234 -4.01 -1.93 17.75
CA LEU A 234 -4.58 -1.14 16.64
C LEU A 234 -4.68 -1.91 15.32
N GLY A 235 -4.40 -3.22 15.35
CA GLY A 235 -4.27 -4.06 14.17
C GLY A 235 -2.85 -4.14 13.64
N ASP A 236 -2.53 -5.23 12.93
CA ASP A 236 -1.17 -5.59 12.49
C ASP A 236 -0.68 -4.74 11.32
N VAL A 237 -0.52 -3.43 11.52
CA VAL A 237 -0.02 -2.51 10.49
C VAL A 237 1.40 -2.88 10.03
N MET A 238 2.24 -3.39 10.92
CA MET A 238 3.59 -3.82 10.57
C MET A 238 3.60 -5.05 9.66
N PHE A 239 2.70 -6.01 9.92
CA PHE A 239 2.57 -7.20 9.08
C PHE A 239 2.05 -6.81 7.68
N GLU A 240 1.11 -5.87 7.61
CA GLU A 240 0.56 -5.37 6.36
C GLU A 240 1.59 -4.63 5.50
N ALA A 241 2.49 -3.88 6.11
CA ALA A 241 3.47 -3.08 5.39
C ALA A 241 4.53 -3.88 4.66
N GLU A 242 5.00 -4.95 5.28
CA GLU A 242 6.02 -5.81 4.68
C GLU A 242 5.46 -6.65 3.52
N MET A 243 4.13 -6.78 3.46
CA MET A 243 3.43 -7.53 2.43
C MET A 243 2.92 -6.66 1.28
N ASN A 244 2.91 -5.33 1.41
CA ASN A 244 2.48 -4.43 0.35
C ASN A 244 3.37 -4.58 -0.88
N GLY A 245 2.73 -4.70 -2.03
CA GLY A 245 3.41 -4.86 -3.28
C GLY A 245 2.61 -4.29 -4.45
N SER A 246 3.03 -4.56 -5.64
CA SER A 246 2.31 -4.23 -6.88
C SER A 246 2.97 -4.97 -8.02
N ASN A 247 2.26 -5.17 -9.12
CA ASN A 247 2.87 -5.54 -10.39
C ASN A 247 2.55 -4.48 -11.44
N ASN A 248 3.47 -4.25 -12.36
CA ASN A 248 3.16 -3.60 -13.62
C ASN A 248 4.07 -4.09 -14.75
N TRP A 249 3.61 -3.95 -15.97
CA TRP A 249 4.40 -4.15 -17.17
C TRP A 249 3.86 -3.35 -18.34
N VAL A 250 4.74 -3.10 -19.30
CA VAL A 250 4.43 -2.55 -20.62
C VAL A 250 5.02 -3.46 -21.69
N ILE A 251 4.30 -3.63 -22.78
CA ILE A 251 4.64 -4.52 -23.88
C ILE A 251 4.63 -3.71 -25.18
N ALA A 252 5.71 -3.81 -25.96
CA ALA A 252 5.87 -3.11 -27.21
C ALA A 252 4.94 -3.67 -28.33
N PRO A 253 4.62 -2.86 -29.34
CA PRO A 253 3.75 -3.28 -30.46
C PRO A 253 4.16 -4.59 -31.11
N ASP A 254 5.47 -4.78 -31.37
CA ASP A 254 6.00 -5.95 -32.05
C ASP A 254 5.83 -7.26 -31.25
N LYS A 255 5.73 -7.16 -29.92
CA LYS A 255 5.49 -8.28 -29.02
C LYS A 255 4.01 -8.42 -28.65
N SER A 256 3.18 -7.48 -29.02
CA SER A 256 1.74 -7.48 -28.74
C SER A 256 0.95 -8.16 -29.87
N ALA A 257 -0.01 -9.01 -29.51
CA ALA A 257 -0.92 -9.62 -30.46
C ALA A 257 -1.88 -8.62 -31.15
N THR A 258 -2.05 -7.44 -30.58
CA THR A 258 -2.89 -6.36 -31.14
C THR A 258 -2.10 -5.43 -32.06
N GLY A 259 -0.75 -5.55 -32.11
CA GLY A 259 0.13 -4.63 -32.84
C GLY A 259 0.18 -3.22 -32.22
N ARG A 260 -0.33 -3.06 -31.00
CA ARG A 260 -0.34 -1.84 -30.19
C ARG A 260 0.30 -2.11 -28.83
N PRO A 261 0.85 -1.12 -28.14
CA PRO A 261 1.36 -1.35 -26.78
C PRO A 261 0.25 -1.83 -25.84
N ILE A 262 0.64 -2.65 -24.85
CA ILE A 262 -0.23 -3.04 -23.76
C ILE A 262 0.40 -2.57 -22.45
N MET A 263 -0.39 -1.93 -21.57
CA MET A 263 0.02 -1.61 -20.22
C MET A 263 -0.84 -2.38 -19.24
N ALA A 264 -0.23 -3.02 -18.25
CA ALA A 264 -0.93 -3.67 -17.15
C ALA A 264 -0.41 -3.17 -15.81
N ASN A 265 -1.32 -2.99 -14.83
CA ASN A 265 -0.97 -2.60 -13.47
C ASN A 265 -1.98 -3.15 -12.46
N ASP A 266 -1.48 -3.69 -11.35
CA ASP A 266 -2.26 -4.14 -10.20
C ASP A 266 -1.55 -3.80 -8.88
N PRO A 267 -1.87 -2.65 -8.26
CA PRO A 267 -1.35 -2.30 -6.95
C PRO A 267 -1.97 -3.17 -5.85
N HIS A 268 -1.11 -3.77 -5.02
CA HIS A 268 -1.53 -4.62 -3.90
C HIS A 268 -1.64 -3.78 -2.63
N ARG A 269 -2.75 -3.92 -1.95
CA ARG A 269 -3.05 -3.20 -0.70
C ARG A 269 -3.84 -4.13 0.23
N THR A 270 -3.90 -3.74 1.48
CA THR A 270 -4.78 -4.37 2.47
C THR A 270 -6.20 -4.46 1.94
N HIS A 271 -6.82 -5.61 2.13
CA HIS A 271 -8.23 -5.82 1.83
C HIS A 271 -9.09 -5.01 2.80
N SER A 272 -9.80 -4.03 2.28
CA SER A 272 -10.70 -3.16 3.03
C SER A 272 -12.01 -2.95 2.28
N ILE A 273 -13.05 -2.61 3.02
CA ILE A 273 -14.31 -2.15 2.47
C ILE A 273 -14.66 -0.82 3.14
N PRO A 274 -14.84 0.25 2.37
CA PRO A 274 -14.59 0.39 0.93
C PRO A 274 -13.12 0.17 0.54
N PRO A 275 -12.81 -0.18 -0.72
CA PRO A 275 -11.44 -0.35 -1.17
C PRO A 275 -10.70 0.98 -1.22
N LEU A 276 -9.35 0.91 -1.17
CA LEU A 276 -8.50 2.11 -1.28
C LEU A 276 -8.68 2.80 -2.64
N ARG A 277 -8.78 2.04 -3.73
CA ARG A 277 -8.87 2.63 -5.07
C ARG A 277 -10.30 2.97 -5.45
N TYR A 278 -10.42 4.09 -6.18
CA TYR A 278 -11.66 4.61 -6.72
C TYR A 278 -11.51 4.81 -8.23
N LEU A 279 -12.40 4.22 -9.01
CA LEU A 279 -12.40 4.32 -10.47
C LEU A 279 -13.22 5.53 -10.91
N ALA A 280 -12.73 6.30 -11.88
CA ALA A 280 -13.45 7.42 -12.45
C ALA A 280 -12.99 7.74 -13.88
N HIS A 281 -13.86 8.35 -14.67
CA HIS A 281 -13.59 8.93 -15.97
C HIS A 281 -13.92 10.41 -15.92
N LEU A 282 -12.95 11.26 -16.25
CA LEU A 282 -13.01 12.72 -16.14
C LEU A 282 -12.88 13.34 -17.51
N THR A 283 -13.91 14.07 -17.97
CA THR A 283 -13.95 14.69 -19.31
C THR A 283 -14.34 16.17 -19.23
N ALA A 284 -13.44 17.02 -19.72
CA ALA A 284 -13.67 18.45 -19.93
C ALA A 284 -12.79 18.95 -21.10
N PRO A 285 -12.97 20.16 -21.62
CA PRO A 285 -12.09 20.68 -22.66
C PRO A 285 -10.60 20.58 -22.26
N GLY A 286 -9.82 19.78 -23.01
CA GLY A 286 -8.40 19.52 -22.76
C GLY A 286 -8.10 18.41 -21.74
N ILE A 287 -9.10 17.81 -21.13
CA ILE A 287 -9.01 16.70 -20.16
C ILE A 287 -9.92 15.57 -20.63
N ASP A 288 -9.36 14.37 -20.81
CA ASP A 288 -10.11 13.16 -21.07
C ASP A 288 -9.32 11.98 -20.52
N VAL A 289 -9.51 11.66 -19.23
CA VAL A 289 -8.68 10.70 -18.50
C VAL A 289 -9.55 9.72 -17.71
N ILE A 290 -9.24 8.44 -17.83
CA ILE A 290 -9.94 7.36 -17.12
C ILE A 290 -8.95 6.47 -16.38
N GLY A 291 -9.34 6.01 -15.19
CA GLY A 291 -8.51 5.09 -14.43
C GLY A 291 -8.83 5.05 -12.95
N ALA A 292 -7.81 4.74 -12.16
CA ALA A 292 -7.90 4.63 -10.71
C ALA A 292 -7.12 5.75 -10.02
N GLY A 293 -7.72 6.28 -8.96
CA GLY A 293 -7.08 7.20 -8.00
C GLY A 293 -7.39 6.79 -6.58
N GLU A 294 -7.00 7.63 -5.64
CA GLU A 294 -7.45 7.52 -4.25
C GLU A 294 -8.61 8.49 -4.02
N PRO A 295 -9.65 8.12 -3.25
CA PRO A 295 -10.87 8.95 -3.14
C PRO A 295 -10.65 10.28 -2.42
N VAL A 296 -9.50 10.49 -1.82
CA VAL A 296 -9.16 11.68 -1.01
C VAL A 296 -8.35 12.74 -1.78
N ILE A 297 -7.98 12.45 -3.03
CA ILE A 297 -7.22 13.37 -3.89
C ILE A 297 -7.87 13.47 -5.27
N PRO A 298 -7.80 14.65 -5.92
CA PRO A 298 -8.32 14.83 -7.29
C PRO A 298 -7.42 14.15 -8.33
N GLY A 299 -7.99 13.84 -9.49
CA GLY A 299 -7.28 13.31 -10.64
C GLY A 299 -7.21 11.77 -10.69
N ILE A 300 -6.37 11.27 -11.59
CA ILE A 300 -6.17 9.84 -11.89
C ILE A 300 -4.68 9.53 -11.84
N SER A 301 -4.30 8.50 -11.07
CA SER A 301 -2.89 8.11 -10.89
C SER A 301 -2.47 6.92 -11.76
N ILE A 302 -3.43 6.06 -12.16
CA ILE A 302 -3.22 4.84 -12.96
C ILE A 302 -4.33 4.77 -14.00
N GLY A 303 -4.00 4.69 -15.27
CA GLY A 303 -5.00 4.62 -16.32
C GLY A 303 -4.50 5.10 -17.68
N HIS A 304 -5.35 5.81 -18.43
CA HIS A 304 -4.98 6.42 -19.70
C HIS A 304 -5.75 7.71 -19.97
N ASN A 305 -5.26 8.52 -20.93
CA ASN A 305 -5.84 9.79 -21.32
C ASN A 305 -6.16 9.91 -22.82
N GLY A 306 -6.35 8.79 -23.49
CA GLY A 306 -6.59 8.75 -24.94
C GLY A 306 -5.33 8.96 -25.81
N HIS A 307 -4.18 9.23 -25.21
CA HIS A 307 -2.87 9.34 -25.89
C HIS A 307 -1.84 8.37 -25.32
N SER A 308 -1.79 8.26 -24.01
CA SER A 308 -0.87 7.41 -23.29
C SER A 308 -1.56 6.69 -22.13
N ALA A 309 -1.03 5.52 -21.79
CA ALA A 309 -1.35 4.76 -20.59
C ALA A 309 -0.18 4.84 -19.60
N PHE A 310 -0.51 4.91 -18.31
CA PHE A 310 0.45 5.04 -17.24
C PHE A 310 0.04 4.22 -16.02
N GLY A 311 1.03 3.60 -15.38
CA GLY A 311 0.87 2.78 -14.20
C GLY A 311 2.03 2.92 -13.24
N LEU A 312 1.87 2.48 -12.01
CA LEU A 312 2.88 2.63 -10.98
C LEU A 312 2.95 1.42 -10.03
N THR A 313 4.18 1.12 -9.58
CA THR A 313 4.46 0.21 -8.46
C THR A 313 5.42 0.89 -7.49
N ILE A 314 5.53 0.43 -6.25
CA ILE A 314 6.51 0.99 -5.31
C ILE A 314 7.94 0.70 -5.81
N PHE A 315 8.75 1.78 -5.83
CA PHE A 315 10.20 1.76 -6.07
C PHE A 315 10.90 2.06 -4.76
N TYR A 316 11.44 1.08 -4.09
CA TYR A 316 11.91 1.16 -2.71
C TYR A 316 13.14 2.05 -2.50
N SER A 317 13.02 3.36 -2.84
CA SER A 317 14.01 4.36 -2.43
C SER A 317 13.96 4.51 -0.91
N ASP A 318 15.13 4.65 -0.31
CA ASP A 318 15.27 4.95 1.10
C ASP A 318 15.05 6.45 1.32
N GLN A 319 13.97 6.81 2.01
CA GLN A 319 13.44 8.17 2.12
C GLN A 319 13.36 8.70 3.56
N GLU A 320 13.89 7.96 4.52
CA GLU A 320 13.79 8.30 5.95
C GLU A 320 15.07 7.94 6.67
N ASP A 321 15.41 8.69 7.73
CA ASP A 321 16.54 8.41 8.62
C ASP A 321 16.21 8.78 10.06
N VAL A 322 16.68 7.98 11.02
CA VAL A 322 16.56 8.22 12.45
C VAL A 322 17.81 8.89 12.99
N TYR A 323 17.62 9.98 13.69
CA TYR A 323 18.69 10.76 14.32
C TYR A 323 18.65 10.62 15.83
N LEU A 324 19.81 10.30 16.43
CA LEU A 324 20.06 10.29 17.88
C LEU A 324 20.77 11.57 18.31
N TYR A 325 20.19 12.31 19.24
CA TYR A 325 20.74 13.53 19.81
C TYR A 325 21.19 13.35 21.26
N GLU A 326 22.29 14.01 21.60
CA GLU A 326 22.65 14.34 22.98
C GLU A 326 21.83 15.53 23.45
N THR A 327 21.11 15.40 24.58
CA THR A 327 20.41 16.52 25.23
C THR A 327 21.21 17.05 26.41
N LYS A 328 21.00 18.33 26.73
CA LYS A 328 21.75 18.97 27.80
C LYS A 328 21.27 18.47 29.17
N SER A 329 22.22 18.09 30.06
CA SER A 329 21.91 17.44 31.34
C SER A 329 21.06 18.28 32.32
N ASP A 330 21.19 19.62 32.24
CA ASP A 330 20.42 20.55 33.06
C ASP A 330 19.23 21.16 32.35
N ASN A 331 19.04 20.84 31.04
CA ASN A 331 17.88 21.29 30.25
C ASN A 331 17.63 20.36 29.06
N PRO A 332 16.73 19.37 29.15
CA PRO A 332 16.43 18.42 28.10
C PRO A 332 15.76 19.05 26.85
N ASP A 333 15.34 20.32 26.92
CA ASP A 333 14.84 21.06 25.77
C ASP A 333 15.94 21.62 24.86
N LEU A 334 17.20 21.33 25.17
CA LEU A 334 18.34 21.68 24.34
C LEU A 334 19.06 20.42 23.85
N TYR A 335 19.25 20.32 22.53
CA TYR A 335 20.03 19.26 21.92
C TYR A 335 21.30 19.80 21.26
N ARG A 336 22.32 18.94 21.11
CA ARG A 336 23.62 19.34 20.58
C ARG A 336 23.64 19.18 19.06
N HIS A 337 24.05 20.26 18.35
CA HIS A 337 24.29 20.23 16.90
C HIS A 337 25.48 21.16 16.55
N ASN A 338 26.42 20.65 15.73
CA ASN A 338 27.65 21.40 15.35
C ASN A 338 28.37 22.04 16.56
N GLY A 339 28.36 21.32 17.70
CA GLY A 339 29.02 21.77 18.92
C GLY A 339 28.26 22.83 19.71
N VAL A 340 27.09 23.30 19.26
CA VAL A 340 26.25 24.26 19.99
C VAL A 340 24.96 23.58 20.48
N TRP A 341 24.35 24.19 21.52
CA TRP A 341 23.07 23.78 22.03
C TRP A 341 21.95 24.51 21.29
N GLU A 342 21.09 23.76 20.59
CA GLU A 342 19.90 24.25 19.91
C GLU A 342 18.64 23.89 20.69
N ALA A 343 17.65 24.77 20.68
CA ALA A 343 16.37 24.51 21.33
C ALA A 343 15.49 23.57 20.51
N VAL A 344 14.82 22.64 21.19
CA VAL A 344 13.70 21.88 20.60
C VAL A 344 12.56 22.85 20.33
N GLU A 345 12.04 22.85 19.11
CA GLU A 345 10.83 23.58 18.78
C GLU A 345 9.63 22.86 19.42
N SER A 346 8.86 23.58 20.24
CA SER A 346 7.67 23.07 20.91
C SER A 346 6.45 23.85 20.48
N ILE A 347 5.46 23.18 19.87
CA ILE A 347 4.25 23.80 19.36
C ILE A 347 3.05 23.24 20.14
N GLU A 348 2.48 24.07 21.00
CA GLU A 348 1.27 23.71 21.74
C GLU A 348 0.10 23.47 20.79
N GLN A 349 -0.56 22.33 20.96
CA GLN A 349 -1.74 21.94 20.17
C GLN A 349 -2.89 21.53 21.10
N THR A 350 -4.07 22.01 20.77
CA THR A 350 -5.31 21.61 21.46
C THR A 350 -5.90 20.38 20.79
N PHE A 351 -6.19 19.37 21.59
CA PHE A 351 -6.86 18.13 21.21
C PHE A 351 -8.25 18.10 21.83
N GLU A 352 -9.26 18.24 20.99
CA GLU A 352 -10.65 18.03 21.42
C GLU A 352 -10.89 16.54 21.67
N ILE A 353 -11.66 16.22 22.74
CA ILE A 353 -11.91 14.84 23.16
C ILE A 353 -13.40 14.68 23.45
N ALA A 354 -14.07 13.81 22.72
CA ALA A 354 -15.51 13.57 22.90
C ALA A 354 -15.83 13.20 24.35
N GLY A 355 -16.77 13.96 24.95
CA GLY A 355 -17.23 13.76 26.31
C GLY A 355 -16.31 14.25 27.45
N TYR A 356 -15.14 14.86 27.11
CA TYR A 356 -14.14 15.32 28.06
C TYR A 356 -13.59 16.71 27.71
N PRO A 357 -12.96 17.42 28.69
CA PRO A 357 -12.24 18.65 28.39
C PRO A 357 -11.10 18.43 27.39
N ALA A 358 -10.90 19.40 26.50
CA ALA A 358 -9.77 19.40 25.60
C ALA A 358 -8.42 19.36 26.34
N GLN A 359 -7.43 18.70 25.76
CA GLN A 359 -6.07 18.66 26.27
C GLN A 359 -5.15 19.52 25.40
N VAL A 360 -4.24 20.26 26.02
CA VAL A 360 -3.18 20.98 25.33
C VAL A 360 -1.88 20.18 25.49
N LEU A 361 -1.30 19.74 24.39
CA LEU A 361 -0.09 18.93 24.36
C LEU A 361 0.95 19.54 23.43
N PRO A 362 2.25 19.57 23.81
CA PRO A 362 3.30 20.07 22.96
C PRO A 362 3.68 19.06 21.88
N LEU A 363 3.70 19.46 20.63
CA LEU A 363 4.38 18.73 19.55
C LEU A 363 5.82 19.20 19.49
N ARG A 364 6.78 18.27 19.54
CA ARG A 364 8.20 18.57 19.66
C ARG A 364 8.95 18.21 18.37
N PHE A 365 9.85 19.13 17.97
CA PHE A 365 10.63 19.00 16.73
C PHE A 365 12.09 19.39 16.95
N THR A 366 12.96 18.63 16.33
CA THR A 366 14.34 19.04 16.07
C THR A 366 14.42 19.63 14.66
N ARG A 367 15.62 20.13 14.30
CA ARG A 367 15.89 20.58 12.92
C ARG A 367 15.68 19.51 11.84
N HIS A 368 15.74 18.21 12.20
CA HIS A 368 15.54 17.09 11.26
C HIS A 368 14.09 16.65 11.17
N GLY A 369 13.25 17.03 12.14
CA GLY A 369 11.82 16.68 12.11
C GLY A 369 11.26 16.31 13.47
N PRO A 370 10.12 15.59 13.51
CA PRO A 370 9.43 15.29 14.76
C PRO A 370 10.26 14.41 15.69
N VAL A 371 10.19 14.73 16.98
CA VAL A 371 10.74 13.92 18.06
C VAL A 371 9.86 12.69 18.25
N LEU A 372 10.45 11.51 18.14
CA LEU A 372 9.77 10.22 18.26
C LEU A 372 9.83 9.66 19.67
N HIS A 373 10.95 9.89 20.38
CA HIS A 373 11.20 9.34 21.69
C HIS A 373 12.21 10.16 22.46
N GLU A 374 12.04 10.28 23.77
CA GLU A 374 12.92 11.03 24.66
C GLU A 374 13.30 10.19 25.87
N GLU A 375 14.57 10.25 26.25
CA GLU A 375 15.13 9.61 27.44
C GLU A 375 15.88 10.66 28.28
N PRO A 376 15.17 11.49 29.04
CA PRO A 376 15.79 12.59 29.81
C PRO A 376 16.88 12.12 30.78
N ASP A 377 16.68 10.99 31.44
CA ASP A 377 17.66 10.42 32.39
C ASP A 377 18.97 9.97 31.73
N SER A 378 18.88 9.58 30.46
CA SER A 378 20.04 9.19 29.65
C SER A 378 20.57 10.32 28.77
N HIS A 379 19.99 11.52 28.86
CA HIS A 379 20.29 12.68 28.02
C HIS A 379 20.24 12.39 26.52
N ARG A 380 19.20 11.70 26.07
CA ARG A 380 19.01 11.28 24.66
C ARG A 380 17.64 11.66 24.15
N MET A 381 17.62 11.95 22.85
CA MET A 381 16.40 12.22 22.09
C MET A 381 16.52 11.61 20.70
N PHE A 382 15.42 11.10 20.19
CA PHE A 382 15.34 10.51 18.84
C PHE A 382 14.34 11.27 18.00
N ALA A 383 14.76 11.65 16.79
CA ALA A 383 13.88 12.29 15.81
C ALA A 383 14.01 11.60 14.45
N VAL A 384 13.05 11.81 13.56
CA VAL A 384 13.08 11.29 12.20
C VAL A 384 13.13 12.42 11.19
N ARG A 385 14.01 12.28 10.18
CA ARG A 385 13.98 13.04 8.95
C ARG A 385 13.31 12.20 7.88
N SER A 386 12.37 12.78 7.14
CA SER A 386 11.67 12.09 6.09
C SER A 386 11.43 13.02 4.90
N VAL A 387 11.56 12.50 3.69
CA VAL A 387 11.19 13.17 2.45
C VAL A 387 9.73 13.63 2.45
N TRP A 388 8.88 12.98 3.23
CA TRP A 388 7.46 13.33 3.36
C TRP A 388 7.22 14.73 3.94
N PHE A 389 8.23 15.36 4.53
CA PHE A 389 8.15 16.74 5.03
C PHE A 389 8.66 17.79 4.04
N GLU A 390 9.15 17.36 2.86
CA GLU A 390 9.58 18.28 1.81
C GLU A 390 8.37 18.83 1.03
N PRO A 391 8.45 20.05 0.46
CA PRO A 391 7.45 20.56 -0.47
C PRO A 391 7.28 19.63 -1.68
N GLY A 392 6.06 19.42 -2.13
CA GLY A 392 5.78 18.54 -3.26
C GLY A 392 5.64 17.06 -2.88
N SER A 393 5.55 16.76 -1.59
CA SER A 393 5.43 15.39 -1.08
C SER A 393 4.02 15.02 -0.59
N ALA A 394 2.95 15.67 -1.07
CA ALA A 394 1.60 15.13 -0.94
C ALA A 394 1.47 13.89 -1.85
N PRO A 395 1.10 12.71 -1.28
CA PRO A 395 1.13 11.45 -2.01
C PRO A 395 0.31 11.49 -3.30
N TYR A 396 0.92 11.08 -4.41
CA TYR A 396 0.29 10.97 -5.74
C TYR A 396 -0.25 12.28 -6.35
N LEU A 397 -0.19 13.44 -5.66
CA LEU A 397 -0.83 14.66 -6.15
C LEU A 397 -0.18 15.21 -7.44
N LYS A 398 1.10 14.88 -7.67
CA LYS A 398 1.79 15.17 -8.94
C LYS A 398 1.15 14.49 -10.15
N SER A 399 0.27 13.49 -9.94
CA SER A 399 -0.55 12.90 -11.00
C SER A 399 -1.42 13.91 -11.74
N LEU A 400 -1.74 15.06 -11.15
CA LEU A 400 -2.47 16.15 -11.82
C LEU A 400 -1.77 16.65 -13.07
N GLU A 401 -0.43 16.62 -13.11
CA GLU A 401 0.33 16.95 -14.31
C GLU A 401 0.52 15.74 -15.24
N SER A 402 0.90 14.59 -14.69
CA SER A 402 1.24 13.42 -15.51
C SER A 402 0.04 12.86 -16.28
N MET A 403 -1.16 12.93 -15.72
CA MET A 403 -2.39 12.44 -16.36
C MET A 403 -2.79 13.25 -17.61
N LEU A 404 -2.20 14.44 -17.82
CA LEU A 404 -2.48 15.33 -18.96
C LEU A 404 -1.43 15.24 -20.07
N THR A 405 -0.37 14.47 -19.88
CA THR A 405 0.75 14.38 -20.82
C THR A 405 0.39 13.52 -22.03
N LYS A 406 0.92 13.86 -23.21
CA LYS A 406 0.58 13.19 -24.47
C LYS A 406 1.73 12.42 -25.11
N ASP A 407 2.93 12.58 -24.59
CA ASP A 407 4.15 11.95 -25.07
C ASP A 407 5.13 11.69 -23.91
N LEU A 408 6.12 10.83 -24.14
CA LEU A 408 7.12 10.47 -23.13
C LEU A 408 7.96 11.66 -22.66
N PRO A 409 8.41 12.62 -23.51
CA PRO A 409 9.12 13.81 -23.03
C PRO A 409 8.32 14.65 -22.03
N SER A 410 7.05 14.93 -22.32
CA SER A 410 6.18 15.66 -21.38
C SER A 410 5.89 14.86 -20.11
N TYR A 411 5.71 13.54 -20.21
CA TYR A 411 5.55 12.66 -19.07
C TYR A 411 6.78 12.69 -18.15
N ARG A 412 7.98 12.54 -18.71
CA ARG A 412 9.22 12.64 -17.92
C ARG A 412 9.38 13.98 -17.22
N LYS A 413 9.02 15.06 -17.92
CA LYS A 413 9.02 16.42 -17.31
C LYS A 413 8.05 16.50 -16.13
N ALA A 414 6.86 15.93 -16.23
CA ALA A 414 5.89 15.87 -15.14
C ALA A 414 6.40 15.03 -13.95
N MET A 415 7.25 14.02 -14.20
CA MET A 415 7.86 13.22 -13.14
C MET A 415 8.97 13.95 -12.38
N GLN A 416 9.58 14.97 -12.96
CA GLN A 416 10.51 15.84 -12.24
C GLN A 416 9.76 16.53 -11.10
N GLY A 417 10.18 16.33 -9.86
CA GLY A 417 9.47 16.82 -8.67
C GLY A 417 8.37 15.89 -8.12
N TRP A 418 8.25 14.67 -8.63
CA TRP A 418 7.51 13.64 -7.93
C TRP A 418 8.27 13.24 -6.66
N GLY A 419 7.73 13.57 -5.48
CA GLY A 419 8.40 13.35 -4.20
C GLY A 419 8.14 11.96 -3.63
N VAL A 420 6.87 11.68 -3.34
CA VAL A 420 6.43 10.46 -2.65
C VAL A 420 5.07 9.94 -3.16
N PRO A 421 4.80 8.64 -2.93
CA PRO A 421 5.80 7.60 -2.64
C PRO A 421 6.79 7.47 -3.79
N SER A 422 7.98 6.90 -3.53
CA SER A 422 8.86 6.54 -4.65
C SER A 422 8.22 5.39 -5.45
N VAL A 423 8.18 5.54 -6.78
CA VAL A 423 7.41 4.63 -7.64
C VAL A 423 8.17 4.28 -8.93
N ASN A 424 7.94 3.06 -9.41
CA ASN A 424 8.25 2.65 -10.76
C ASN A 424 7.07 3.06 -11.65
N HIS A 425 7.19 4.13 -12.41
CA HIS A 425 6.23 4.42 -13.45
C HIS A 425 6.51 3.54 -14.68
N VAL A 426 5.45 2.95 -15.23
CA VAL A 426 5.44 2.42 -16.60
C VAL A 426 4.56 3.31 -17.46
N TYR A 427 4.98 3.47 -18.71
CA TYR A 427 4.39 4.36 -19.69
C TYR A 427 4.29 3.65 -21.05
N ALA A 428 3.20 3.86 -21.76
CA ALA A 428 3.03 3.42 -23.14
C ALA A 428 2.15 4.41 -23.89
N ASP A 429 2.44 4.72 -25.17
CA ASP A 429 1.65 5.67 -25.94
C ASP A 429 1.26 5.17 -27.35
N VAL A 430 0.37 5.93 -27.99
CA VAL A 430 -0.15 5.61 -29.32
C VAL A 430 0.89 5.66 -30.42
N SER A 431 2.09 6.23 -30.18
CA SER A 431 3.22 6.17 -31.11
C SER A 431 3.93 4.81 -31.10
N GLY A 432 3.65 3.99 -30.11
CA GLY A 432 4.26 2.68 -29.92
C GLY A 432 5.38 2.67 -28.88
N THR A 433 5.75 3.83 -28.32
CA THR A 433 6.79 3.92 -27.29
C THR A 433 6.34 3.31 -25.98
N ILE A 434 7.22 2.50 -25.37
CA ILE A 434 7.07 1.98 -24.02
C ILE A 434 8.24 2.42 -23.14
N ALA A 435 7.98 2.72 -21.86
CA ALA A 435 9.05 3.14 -20.97
C ALA A 435 8.83 2.73 -19.52
N TRP A 436 9.95 2.61 -18.80
CA TRP A 436 10.02 2.62 -17.36
C TRP A 436 10.75 3.88 -16.90
N VAL A 437 10.11 4.65 -16.02
CA VAL A 437 10.60 5.93 -15.49
C VAL A 437 10.36 5.94 -13.98
N PRO A 438 11.32 5.50 -13.15
CA PRO A 438 11.17 5.60 -11.70
C PRO A 438 11.20 7.06 -11.25
N ALA A 439 10.46 7.36 -10.21
CA ALA A 439 10.38 8.69 -9.63
C ALA A 439 10.27 8.62 -8.09
N GLY A 440 10.80 9.64 -7.43
CA GLY A 440 10.80 9.80 -5.97
C GLY A 440 12.00 10.61 -5.53
N PHE A 441 11.85 11.48 -4.55
CA PHE A 441 12.99 12.16 -3.96
C PHE A 441 13.88 11.12 -3.25
N THR A 442 15.12 11.04 -3.69
CA THR A 442 16.14 10.12 -3.14
C THR A 442 17.21 10.95 -2.44
N PRO A 443 17.31 10.90 -1.09
CA PRO A 443 18.30 11.67 -0.36
C PRO A 443 19.74 11.31 -0.74
N ILE A 444 20.61 12.31 -0.84
CA ILE A 444 22.06 12.14 -1.00
C ILE A 444 22.67 12.18 0.39
N ARG A 445 23.17 11.05 0.87
CA ARG A 445 23.83 10.85 2.14
C ARG A 445 25.35 10.87 1.96
N ALA A 446 26.05 11.78 2.65
CA ALA A 446 27.49 11.87 2.54
C ALA A 446 28.18 10.97 3.57
N GLY A 447 28.71 9.82 3.11
CA GLY A 447 29.54 8.93 3.94
C GLY A 447 28.78 7.92 4.81
N TRP A 448 27.51 7.70 4.55
CA TRP A 448 26.64 6.72 5.21
C TRP A 448 25.49 6.27 4.28
N ASN A 449 24.81 5.18 4.60
CA ASN A 449 23.89 4.53 3.66
C ASN A 449 22.44 4.45 4.12
N GLY A 450 22.05 5.10 5.23
CA GLY A 450 20.67 5.13 5.72
C GLY A 450 20.17 3.82 6.34
N LEU A 451 21.01 2.82 6.59
CA LEU A 451 20.57 1.53 7.11
C LEU A 451 20.50 1.45 8.64
N LEU A 452 21.06 2.42 9.34
CA LEU A 452 21.12 2.49 10.81
C LEU A 452 20.96 3.92 11.29
N PRO A 453 20.40 4.13 12.48
CA PRO A 453 20.33 5.45 13.09
C PRO A 453 21.71 6.12 13.20
N VAL A 454 21.75 7.43 13.05
CA VAL A 454 22.98 8.22 13.06
C VAL A 454 22.92 9.35 14.09
N PRO A 455 24.10 9.89 14.55
CA PRO A 455 24.12 11.07 15.41
C PRO A 455 23.49 12.30 14.74
N GLY A 456 22.65 13.04 15.47
CA GLY A 456 22.04 14.30 15.02
C GLY A 456 22.94 15.52 15.22
N ASP A 457 24.25 15.32 15.32
CA ASP A 457 25.22 16.33 15.72
C ASP A 457 25.80 17.17 14.56
N GLY A 458 25.30 16.98 13.34
CA GLY A 458 25.69 17.73 12.14
C GLY A 458 26.69 17.02 11.23
N ARG A 459 27.18 15.84 11.59
CA ARG A 459 28.09 15.04 10.75
C ARG A 459 27.38 14.25 9.65
N TYR A 460 26.09 13.95 9.84
CA TYR A 460 25.28 13.07 9.00
C TYR A 460 24.08 13.83 8.42
N GLU A 461 24.33 14.66 7.43
CA GLU A 461 23.31 15.50 6.81
C GLU A 461 22.97 15.03 5.41
N TRP A 462 21.70 15.18 5.01
CA TRP A 462 21.35 15.09 3.60
C TRP A 462 21.91 16.32 2.90
N THR A 463 22.65 16.11 1.83
CA THR A 463 23.25 17.20 1.04
C THR A 463 22.36 17.66 -0.11
N GLY A 464 21.18 17.05 -0.27
CA GLY A 464 20.20 17.31 -1.31
C GLY A 464 19.52 16.01 -1.74
N PHE A 465 18.91 16.06 -2.92
CA PHE A 465 18.24 14.92 -3.54
C PHE A 465 18.90 14.59 -4.88
N LEU A 466 18.89 13.30 -5.23
CA LEU A 466 19.36 12.84 -6.52
C LEU A 466 18.50 13.47 -7.62
N ASP A 467 19.16 14.01 -8.64
CA ASP A 467 18.47 14.53 -9.81
C ASP A 467 17.64 13.41 -10.48
N HIS A 468 16.39 13.70 -10.82
CA HIS A 468 15.52 12.75 -11.50
C HIS A 468 16.14 12.15 -12.77
N GLU A 469 16.92 12.93 -13.52
CA GLU A 469 17.62 12.45 -14.72
C GLU A 469 18.77 11.48 -14.40
N ALA A 470 19.24 11.46 -13.16
CA ALA A 470 20.25 10.48 -12.70
C ALA A 470 19.63 9.14 -12.28
N LEU A 471 18.32 9.07 -12.06
CA LEU A 471 17.65 7.78 -11.84
C LEU A 471 17.71 6.89 -13.10
N PRO A 472 17.73 5.56 -12.93
CA PRO A 472 17.77 4.66 -14.08
C PRO A 472 16.46 4.74 -14.87
N ARG A 473 16.51 4.43 -16.15
CA ARG A 473 15.32 4.37 -17.01
C ARG A 473 15.51 3.38 -18.15
N VAL A 474 14.40 2.90 -18.69
CA VAL A 474 14.38 2.04 -19.88
C VAL A 474 13.34 2.61 -20.85
N VAL A 475 13.72 2.72 -22.11
CA VAL A 475 12.82 3.14 -23.19
C VAL A 475 13.00 2.16 -24.34
N ASP A 476 11.91 1.63 -24.87
CA ASP A 476 11.83 0.71 -26.01
C ASP A 476 12.89 -0.42 -25.93
N PRO A 477 12.85 -1.26 -24.88
CA PRO A 477 13.88 -2.29 -24.69
C PRO A 477 13.82 -3.38 -25.78
N ASP A 478 14.99 -3.90 -26.19
CA ASP A 478 15.16 -4.89 -27.27
C ASP A 478 14.31 -6.16 -27.08
N ASN A 479 14.03 -6.57 -25.85
CA ASN A 479 13.19 -7.73 -25.54
C ASN A 479 11.67 -7.44 -25.69
N GLY A 480 11.30 -6.21 -26.01
CA GLY A 480 9.93 -5.80 -26.29
C GLY A 480 9.03 -5.66 -25.05
N PHE A 481 9.57 -5.63 -23.82
CA PHE A 481 8.78 -5.35 -22.62
C PHE A 481 9.64 -4.85 -21.46
N PHE A 482 9.00 -4.18 -20.51
CA PHE A 482 9.53 -3.95 -19.18
C PHE A 482 8.49 -4.37 -18.13
N ALA A 483 8.94 -5.01 -17.05
CA ALA A 483 8.06 -5.45 -15.97
C ALA A 483 8.74 -5.26 -14.61
N THR A 484 7.97 -4.92 -13.60
CA THR A 484 8.41 -4.90 -12.20
C THR A 484 7.35 -5.41 -11.25
N ALA A 485 7.80 -6.06 -10.19
CA ALA A 485 6.99 -6.54 -9.08
C ALA A 485 7.67 -6.20 -7.74
N ASN A 486 8.22 -4.99 -7.65
CA ASN A 486 8.90 -4.43 -6.49
C ASN A 486 10.24 -5.11 -6.10
N ALA A 487 10.72 -6.08 -6.88
CA ALA A 487 12.06 -6.62 -6.72
C ALA A 487 13.12 -5.60 -7.17
N MET A 488 14.36 -5.80 -6.74
CA MET A 488 15.49 -4.97 -7.12
C MET A 488 15.63 -4.94 -8.64
N ASN A 489 15.53 -3.75 -9.21
CA ASN A 489 15.56 -3.50 -10.66
C ASN A 489 16.56 -2.42 -11.08
N LEU A 490 17.49 -2.07 -10.20
CA LEU A 490 18.59 -1.17 -10.54
C LEU A 490 19.52 -1.88 -11.55
N PRO A 491 20.02 -1.16 -12.56
CA PRO A 491 21.01 -1.73 -13.49
C PRO A 491 22.28 -2.18 -12.76
N PRO A 492 22.95 -3.24 -13.23
CA PRO A 492 24.22 -3.66 -12.66
C PRO A 492 25.24 -2.51 -12.62
N GLY A 493 25.85 -2.27 -11.44
CA GLY A 493 26.84 -1.21 -11.27
C GLY A 493 26.25 0.21 -11.26
N PHE A 494 24.95 0.36 -11.01
CA PHE A 494 24.33 1.68 -10.86
C PHE A 494 25.07 2.50 -9.79
N PRO A 495 25.50 3.76 -10.11
CA PRO A 495 26.49 4.45 -9.30
C PRO A 495 25.92 5.17 -8.06
N HIS A 496 24.60 5.26 -7.93
CA HIS A 496 23.96 6.00 -6.85
C HIS A 496 23.25 5.06 -5.87
N GLU A 497 23.27 5.44 -4.61
CA GLU A 497 22.54 4.78 -3.55
C GLU A 497 21.06 5.22 -3.63
N VAL A 498 20.16 4.28 -3.86
CA VAL A 498 18.71 4.51 -3.95
C VAL A 498 18.01 3.87 -2.77
N GLY A 499 18.32 2.60 -2.51
CA GLY A 499 17.77 1.80 -1.43
C GLY A 499 18.28 0.37 -1.53
N TYR A 500 18.09 -0.38 -0.46
CA TYR A 500 18.64 -1.74 -0.31
C TYR A 500 17.59 -2.78 0.10
N GLU A 501 16.38 -2.35 0.43
CA GLU A 501 15.32 -3.19 1.00
C GLU A 501 14.18 -3.42 -0.01
N TRP A 502 14.39 -4.32 -0.97
CA TRP A 502 13.42 -4.67 -2.00
C TRP A 502 12.54 -5.84 -1.59
N ILE A 503 11.47 -6.08 -2.34
CA ILE A 503 10.66 -7.31 -2.20
C ILE A 503 11.39 -8.48 -2.89
N GLU A 504 11.20 -9.68 -2.35
CA GLU A 504 11.77 -10.91 -2.93
C GLU A 504 11.29 -11.13 -4.38
N PRO A 505 12.13 -11.76 -5.25
CA PRO A 505 11.91 -11.71 -6.69
C PRO A 505 10.89 -12.71 -7.27
N SER A 506 10.26 -13.60 -6.48
CA SER A 506 9.41 -14.69 -7.01
C SER A 506 8.32 -14.22 -7.98
N ARG A 507 7.65 -13.10 -7.69
CA ARG A 507 6.63 -12.53 -8.57
C ARG A 507 7.25 -12.01 -9.87
N ALA A 508 8.34 -11.26 -9.75
CA ALA A 508 9.08 -10.73 -10.90
C ALA A 508 9.61 -11.86 -11.79
N ASP A 509 10.22 -12.89 -11.20
CA ASP A 509 10.73 -14.06 -11.91
C ASP A 509 9.62 -14.75 -12.72
N ARG A 510 8.43 -14.92 -12.14
CA ARG A 510 7.31 -15.53 -12.85
C ARG A 510 6.79 -14.65 -13.98
N ILE A 511 6.64 -13.36 -13.76
CA ILE A 511 6.20 -12.40 -14.78
C ILE A 511 7.19 -12.42 -15.95
N HIS A 512 8.49 -12.31 -15.68
CA HIS A 512 9.53 -12.35 -16.70
C HIS A 512 9.56 -13.70 -17.42
N GLN A 513 9.38 -14.82 -16.71
CA GLN A 513 9.31 -16.15 -17.32
C GLN A 513 8.18 -16.23 -18.37
N VAL A 514 6.97 -15.73 -18.03
CA VAL A 514 5.82 -15.76 -18.94
C VAL A 514 6.03 -14.81 -20.11
N LEU A 515 6.43 -13.57 -19.86
CA LEU A 515 6.64 -12.57 -20.91
C LEU A 515 7.77 -12.95 -21.87
N ASN A 516 8.84 -13.60 -21.41
CA ASN A 516 9.92 -14.09 -22.27
C ASN A 516 9.50 -15.30 -23.13
N ALA A 517 8.66 -16.18 -22.59
CA ALA A 517 8.24 -17.38 -23.28
C ALA A 517 7.23 -17.13 -24.42
N GLN A 518 6.45 -16.05 -24.34
CA GLN A 518 5.44 -15.70 -25.33
C GLN A 518 6.04 -14.88 -26.47
N VAL A 519 5.79 -15.30 -27.70
CA VAL A 519 6.18 -14.56 -28.90
C VAL A 519 5.30 -13.33 -29.08
N GLN A 520 3.99 -13.51 -28.93
CA GLN A 520 3.00 -12.44 -28.93
C GLN A 520 2.15 -12.53 -27.68
N HIS A 521 1.80 -11.40 -27.12
CA HIS A 521 1.06 -11.28 -25.86
C HIS A 521 -0.20 -10.42 -26.08
N SER A 522 -1.35 -10.93 -25.66
CA SER A 522 -2.63 -10.23 -25.78
C SER A 522 -3.05 -9.54 -24.50
N VAL A 523 -4.10 -8.71 -24.56
CA VAL A 523 -4.81 -8.18 -23.38
C VAL A 523 -5.30 -9.31 -22.47
N ALA A 524 -5.83 -10.39 -23.03
CA ALA A 524 -6.28 -11.55 -22.28
C ALA A 524 -5.12 -12.28 -21.58
N ASP A 525 -3.95 -12.35 -22.21
CA ASP A 525 -2.74 -12.93 -21.57
C ASP A 525 -2.26 -12.07 -20.40
N SER A 526 -2.34 -10.73 -20.52
CA SER A 526 -2.05 -9.82 -19.40
C SER A 526 -3.04 -10.01 -18.24
N CYS A 527 -4.33 -10.14 -18.52
CA CYS A 527 -5.34 -10.46 -17.50
C CYS A 527 -5.04 -11.80 -16.82
N ALA A 528 -4.66 -12.83 -17.59
CA ALA A 528 -4.29 -14.13 -17.06
C ALA A 528 -3.01 -14.07 -16.22
N LEU A 529 -2.02 -13.26 -16.62
CA LEU A 529 -0.77 -13.09 -15.88
C LEU A 529 -0.98 -12.33 -14.54
N GLN A 530 -1.88 -11.33 -14.49
CA GLN A 530 -2.27 -10.69 -13.23
C GLN A 530 -2.98 -11.65 -12.26
N THR A 531 -3.49 -12.75 -12.76
CA THR A 531 -4.17 -13.80 -11.97
C THR A 531 -3.42 -15.14 -11.96
N ASP A 532 -2.15 -15.14 -12.37
CA ASP A 532 -1.28 -16.33 -12.35
C ASP A 532 -0.90 -16.70 -10.91
N THR A 533 -1.13 -17.98 -10.56
CA THR A 533 -0.92 -18.54 -9.22
C THR A 533 0.31 -19.44 -9.10
N VAL A 534 1.19 -19.45 -10.12
CA VAL A 534 2.42 -20.24 -10.04
C VAL A 534 3.43 -19.57 -9.11
N SER A 535 3.83 -20.27 -8.08
CA SER A 535 4.80 -19.82 -7.08
C SER A 535 6.21 -20.27 -7.42
N MET A 536 7.09 -19.31 -7.78
CA MET A 536 8.51 -19.62 -8.00
C MET A 536 9.22 -20.05 -6.71
N HIS A 537 8.73 -19.61 -5.56
CA HIS A 537 9.13 -20.12 -4.26
C HIS A 537 8.86 -21.61 -4.13
N ALA A 538 7.63 -22.04 -4.45
CA ALA A 538 7.26 -23.45 -4.43
C ALA A 538 8.14 -24.27 -5.40
N VAL A 539 8.32 -23.78 -6.62
CA VAL A 539 9.16 -24.43 -7.63
C VAL A 539 10.60 -24.64 -7.12
N ARG A 540 11.19 -23.62 -6.44
CA ARG A 540 12.54 -23.74 -5.86
C ARG A 540 12.59 -24.79 -4.74
N LEU A 541 11.63 -24.80 -3.83
CA LEU A 541 11.56 -25.79 -2.75
C LEU A 541 11.30 -27.21 -3.27
N LEU A 542 10.49 -27.39 -4.30
CA LEU A 542 10.25 -28.68 -4.93
C LEU A 542 11.53 -29.25 -5.56
N LYS A 543 12.30 -28.44 -6.28
CA LYS A 543 13.62 -28.84 -6.81
C LYS A 543 14.59 -29.28 -5.72
N LEU A 544 14.60 -28.54 -4.61
CA LEU A 544 15.41 -28.90 -3.47
C LEU A 544 14.94 -30.24 -2.88
N PHE A 545 13.63 -30.43 -2.77
CA PHE A 545 13.01 -31.64 -2.24
C PHE A 545 13.29 -32.88 -3.14
N GLU A 546 13.23 -32.73 -4.46
CA GLU A 546 13.63 -33.78 -5.43
C GLU A 546 15.09 -34.23 -5.21
N SER A 547 15.99 -33.27 -4.93
CA SER A 547 17.41 -33.56 -4.70
C SER A 547 17.69 -34.39 -3.45
N MET A 548 16.74 -34.44 -2.52
CA MET A 548 16.85 -35.23 -1.27
C MET A 548 16.63 -36.74 -1.47
N GLY A 549 16.11 -37.13 -2.63
CA GLY A 549 15.79 -38.54 -2.95
C GLY A 549 14.57 -39.10 -2.22
N ALA A 550 14.17 -40.29 -2.60
CA ALA A 550 13.04 -40.98 -1.99
C ALA A 550 13.25 -41.21 -0.48
N PRO A 551 12.18 -41.15 0.35
CA PRO A 551 12.28 -41.49 1.76
C PRO A 551 12.65 -42.98 1.93
N ALA A 552 13.36 -43.31 3.01
CA ALA A 552 13.62 -44.70 3.34
C ALA A 552 12.28 -45.45 3.53
N PRO A 553 12.21 -46.74 3.15
CA PRO A 553 10.97 -47.52 3.35
C PRO A 553 10.45 -47.51 4.79
N SER A 554 11.33 -47.34 5.77
CA SER A 554 11.01 -47.22 7.19
C SER A 554 10.44 -45.83 7.60
N ALA A 555 10.39 -44.85 6.71
CA ALA A 555 9.94 -43.50 7.05
C ALA A 555 8.41 -43.34 7.20
N GLY A 556 7.64 -44.37 6.80
CA GLY A 556 6.19 -44.44 6.97
C GLY A 556 5.38 -43.98 5.75
N ALA A 557 4.09 -44.34 5.74
CA ALA A 557 3.19 -44.10 4.60
C ALA A 557 2.85 -42.61 4.42
N GLU A 558 2.77 -41.86 5.51
CA GLU A 558 2.40 -40.43 5.47
C GLU A 558 3.42 -39.59 4.69
N ILE A 559 4.71 -39.77 4.98
CA ILE A 559 5.75 -39.03 4.26
C ILE A 559 5.81 -39.39 2.77
N ALA A 560 5.61 -40.67 2.45
CA ALA A 560 5.57 -41.13 1.07
C ALA A 560 4.40 -40.52 0.30
N ALA A 561 3.21 -40.48 0.90
CA ALA A 561 2.02 -39.85 0.32
C ALA A 561 2.20 -38.33 0.15
N ALA A 562 2.73 -37.66 1.15
CA ALA A 562 3.01 -36.22 1.10
C ALA A 562 4.03 -35.85 0.00
N MET A 563 5.12 -36.64 -0.09
CA MET A 563 6.13 -36.46 -1.13
C MET A 563 5.56 -36.70 -2.53
N ILE A 564 4.77 -37.76 -2.74
CA ILE A 564 4.12 -38.03 -4.00
C ILE A 564 3.19 -36.88 -4.43
N LEU A 565 2.41 -36.35 -3.48
CA LEU A 565 1.50 -35.23 -3.76
C LEU A 565 2.26 -33.99 -4.20
N LEU A 566 3.34 -33.64 -3.51
CA LEU A 566 4.15 -32.45 -3.84
C LEU A 566 4.99 -32.62 -5.12
N LEU A 567 5.65 -33.78 -5.31
CA LEU A 567 6.52 -34.00 -6.45
C LEU A 567 5.77 -34.15 -7.80
N ARG A 568 4.47 -34.40 -7.77
CA ARG A 568 3.62 -34.41 -8.97
C ARG A 568 3.01 -33.04 -9.30
N TRP A 569 3.24 -32.09 -8.44
CA TRP A 569 2.67 -30.74 -8.55
C TRP A 569 3.70 -29.76 -9.16
N ASN A 570 3.22 -28.81 -9.93
CA ASN A 570 4.03 -27.86 -10.70
C ASN A 570 4.24 -26.50 -9.98
N GLY A 571 3.81 -26.35 -8.73
CA GLY A 571 3.89 -25.09 -7.99
C GLY A 571 2.71 -24.13 -8.24
N ASP A 572 1.64 -24.59 -8.90
CA ASP A 572 0.45 -23.76 -9.17
C ASP A 572 -0.52 -23.79 -7.99
N LEU A 573 -0.63 -22.65 -7.30
CA LEU A 573 -1.43 -22.44 -6.08
C LEU A 573 -2.91 -22.16 -6.40
N THR A 574 -3.54 -22.91 -7.31
CA THR A 574 -4.97 -22.74 -7.58
C THR A 574 -5.81 -23.06 -6.35
N ALA A 575 -6.96 -22.39 -6.21
CA ALA A 575 -7.89 -22.64 -5.08
C ALA A 575 -8.35 -24.09 -4.97
N LYS A 576 -8.32 -24.87 -6.05
CA LYS A 576 -8.74 -26.29 -6.09
C LYS A 576 -7.61 -27.27 -5.80
N SER A 577 -6.36 -26.83 -5.69
CA SER A 577 -5.19 -27.69 -5.54
C SER A 577 -5.01 -28.18 -4.09
N GLY A 578 -5.03 -29.49 -3.89
CA GLY A 578 -4.68 -30.11 -2.60
C GLY A 578 -3.18 -30.06 -2.31
N ALA A 579 -2.34 -30.12 -3.35
CA ALA A 579 -0.90 -29.98 -3.22
C ALA A 579 -0.52 -28.56 -2.77
N ALA A 580 -1.20 -27.54 -3.28
CA ALA A 580 -1.05 -26.16 -2.85
C ALA A 580 -1.41 -25.99 -1.36
N ALA A 581 -2.52 -26.59 -0.92
CA ALA A 581 -2.91 -26.57 0.49
C ALA A 581 -1.82 -27.21 1.40
N LEU A 582 -1.31 -28.39 1.01
CA LEU A 582 -0.23 -29.02 1.74
C LEU A 582 1.04 -28.17 1.77
N PHE A 583 1.42 -27.58 0.63
CA PHE A 583 2.62 -26.75 0.50
C PHE A 583 2.53 -25.50 1.38
N GLU A 584 1.45 -24.76 1.33
CA GLU A 584 1.29 -23.52 2.08
C GLU A 584 1.15 -23.77 3.59
N VAL A 585 0.45 -24.83 3.99
CA VAL A 585 0.43 -25.28 5.40
C VAL A 585 1.84 -25.69 5.84
N TRP A 586 2.54 -26.49 5.02
CA TRP A 586 3.92 -26.89 5.31
C TRP A 586 4.85 -25.70 5.48
N TRP A 587 4.87 -24.78 4.50
CA TRP A 587 5.74 -23.61 4.54
C TRP A 587 5.42 -22.71 5.72
N SER A 588 4.17 -22.24 5.84
CA SER A 588 3.81 -21.16 6.75
C SER A 588 3.67 -21.60 8.21
N LYS A 589 3.21 -22.83 8.45
CA LYS A 589 2.93 -23.33 9.82
C LYS A 589 4.02 -24.21 10.39
N HIS A 590 4.77 -24.90 9.55
CA HIS A 590 5.71 -25.93 10.00
C HIS A 590 7.16 -25.62 9.60
N LEU A 591 7.49 -25.54 8.31
CA LEU A 591 8.88 -25.42 7.87
C LEU A 591 9.50 -24.07 8.26
N LYS A 592 8.88 -22.96 7.89
CA LYS A 592 9.41 -21.60 8.16
C LYS A 592 9.59 -21.34 9.65
N PRO A 593 8.63 -21.60 10.54
CA PRO A 593 8.83 -21.43 11.99
C PRO A 593 9.94 -22.29 12.58
N MET A 594 10.06 -23.55 12.13
CA MET A 594 11.10 -24.46 12.61
C MET A 594 12.48 -24.09 12.07
N LEU A 595 12.56 -23.65 10.80
CA LEU A 595 13.77 -23.10 10.21
C LEU A 595 14.26 -21.86 10.97
N MET A 596 13.37 -20.92 11.26
CA MET A 596 13.68 -19.73 12.03
C MET A 596 14.17 -20.09 13.44
N ARG A 597 13.57 -21.06 14.11
CA ARG A 597 14.05 -21.55 15.42
C ARG A 597 15.44 -22.18 15.33
N ARG A 598 15.72 -22.89 14.24
CA ARG A 598 17.02 -23.53 14.00
C ARG A 598 18.11 -22.49 13.76
N LEU A 599 17.83 -21.51 12.92
CA LEU A 599 18.79 -20.45 12.54
C LEU A 599 19.00 -19.44 13.68
N VAL A 600 17.95 -19.14 14.44
CA VAL A 600 17.96 -18.14 15.52
C VAL A 600 17.26 -18.71 16.75
N PRO A 601 18.00 -19.41 17.63
CA PRO A 601 17.45 -20.02 18.85
C PRO A 601 16.86 -19.02 19.84
N ASN A 602 17.41 -17.81 19.93
CA ASN A 602 16.94 -16.75 20.83
C ASN A 602 15.55 -16.25 20.40
N ALA A 603 14.54 -16.47 21.27
CA ALA A 603 13.16 -16.13 20.96
C ALA A 603 12.91 -14.62 20.82
N LYS A 604 13.59 -13.78 21.60
CA LYS A 604 13.44 -12.33 21.52
C LYS A 604 13.97 -11.79 20.18
N ILE A 605 15.17 -12.22 19.78
CA ILE A 605 15.73 -11.84 18.48
C ILE A 605 14.85 -12.37 17.33
N ARG A 606 14.41 -13.63 17.41
CA ARG A 606 13.54 -14.23 16.39
C ARG A 606 12.24 -13.46 16.21
N ALA A 607 11.67 -12.87 17.27
CA ALA A 607 10.47 -12.03 17.16
C ALA A 607 10.74 -10.76 16.34
N LEU A 608 11.95 -10.17 16.44
CA LEU A 608 12.35 -9.00 15.64
C LEU A 608 12.54 -9.33 14.15
N LEU A 609 12.75 -10.60 13.82
CA LEU A 609 12.96 -11.06 12.45
C LEU A 609 11.65 -11.44 11.73
N ALA A 610 10.51 -11.38 12.40
CA ALA A 610 9.23 -11.70 11.79
C ALA A 610 8.84 -10.67 10.70
N PRO A 611 8.20 -11.10 9.61
CA PRO A 611 7.80 -12.47 9.26
C PRO A 611 8.94 -13.34 8.69
N GLY A 612 10.12 -12.79 8.47
CA GLY A 612 11.29 -13.42 7.88
C GLY A 612 11.35 -13.31 6.36
N ASP A 613 12.51 -12.89 5.86
CA ASP A 613 12.77 -12.68 4.44
C ASP A 613 12.79 -13.99 3.66
N LEU A 614 11.93 -14.11 2.64
CA LEU A 614 11.75 -15.33 1.86
C LEU A 614 13.03 -15.72 1.11
N GLN A 615 13.72 -14.75 0.50
CA GLN A 615 14.94 -15.00 -0.27
C GLN A 615 16.07 -15.50 0.62
N ALA A 616 16.26 -14.90 1.79
CA ALA A 616 17.27 -15.31 2.76
C ALA A 616 16.98 -16.72 3.32
N LEU A 617 15.72 -17.01 3.63
CA LEU A 617 15.32 -18.33 4.14
C LEU A 617 15.49 -19.43 3.08
N LEU A 618 15.15 -19.17 1.81
CA LEU A 618 15.40 -20.09 0.71
C LEU A 618 16.90 -20.33 0.52
N LYS A 619 17.72 -19.28 0.54
CA LYS A 619 19.19 -19.41 0.47
C LYS A 619 19.75 -20.26 1.61
N ALA A 620 19.22 -20.10 2.83
CA ALA A 620 19.64 -20.92 3.97
C ALA A 620 19.27 -22.41 3.80
N LEU A 621 18.15 -22.73 3.16
CA LEU A 621 17.78 -24.12 2.84
C LEU A 621 18.62 -24.68 1.68
N GLU A 622 18.87 -23.88 0.63
CA GLU A 622 19.63 -24.29 -0.55
C GLU A 622 21.12 -24.51 -0.23
N ARG A 623 21.67 -23.69 0.69
CA ARG A 623 23.07 -23.69 1.10
C ARG A 623 23.20 -23.74 2.62
N PRO A 624 22.80 -24.87 3.25
CA PRO A 624 22.80 -24.96 4.70
C PRO A 624 24.25 -24.90 5.24
N ASP A 625 24.45 -24.12 6.30
CA ASP A 625 25.73 -23.89 6.96
C ASP A 625 25.80 -24.50 8.36
N SER A 626 26.81 -24.12 9.13
CA SER A 626 27.07 -24.64 10.49
C SER A 626 25.94 -24.42 11.48
N ARG A 627 25.01 -23.50 11.23
CA ARG A 627 23.79 -23.30 12.06
C ARG A 627 22.89 -24.54 12.07
N PHE A 628 22.99 -25.39 11.03
CA PHE A 628 22.31 -26.69 10.99
C PHE A 628 23.05 -27.79 11.77
N GLY A 629 24.27 -27.57 12.23
CA GLY A 629 25.08 -28.53 12.97
C GLY A 629 26.20 -29.18 12.15
N PRO A 630 26.81 -30.28 12.61
CA PRO A 630 28.00 -30.88 12.01
C PRO A 630 27.79 -31.44 10.59
N ASN A 631 26.52 -31.85 10.27
CA ASN A 631 26.15 -32.35 8.95
C ASN A 631 25.00 -31.49 8.38
N PRO A 632 25.26 -30.27 7.89
CA PRO A 632 24.25 -29.29 7.56
C PRO A 632 23.18 -29.78 6.57
N ARG A 633 23.60 -30.47 5.50
CA ARG A 633 22.65 -30.99 4.49
C ARG A 633 21.72 -32.06 5.06
N ALA A 634 22.26 -33.03 5.81
CA ALA A 634 21.44 -34.08 6.43
C ALA A 634 20.45 -33.49 7.43
N ALA A 635 20.88 -32.54 8.25
CA ALA A 635 20.02 -31.85 9.23
C ALA A 635 18.92 -31.01 8.57
N ARG A 636 19.22 -30.33 7.44
CA ARG A 636 18.24 -29.63 6.62
C ARG A 636 17.19 -30.62 6.08
N ASP A 637 17.64 -31.73 5.48
CA ASP A 637 16.78 -32.75 4.87
C ASP A 637 15.85 -33.39 5.92
N GLU A 638 16.39 -33.68 7.12
CA GLU A 638 15.60 -34.17 8.24
C GLU A 638 14.55 -33.15 8.69
N LEU A 639 14.93 -31.87 8.84
CA LEU A 639 14.01 -30.80 9.18
C LEU A 639 12.86 -30.71 8.17
N MET A 640 13.18 -30.73 6.87
CA MET A 640 12.18 -30.64 5.81
C MET A 640 11.21 -31.83 5.82
N ARG A 641 11.72 -33.06 6.01
CA ARG A 641 10.87 -34.27 6.10
C ARG A 641 10.00 -34.29 7.36
N ALA A 642 10.58 -33.99 8.51
CA ALA A 642 9.84 -33.96 9.77
C ALA A 642 8.70 -32.94 9.74
N THR A 643 8.97 -31.73 9.28
CA THR A 643 7.96 -30.67 9.16
C THR A 643 6.89 -30.99 8.11
N LEU A 644 7.22 -31.72 7.05
CA LEU A 644 6.24 -32.15 6.05
C LEU A 644 5.26 -33.20 6.60
N ILE A 645 5.73 -34.10 7.46
CA ILE A 645 4.85 -35.08 8.15
C ILE A 645 3.84 -34.32 9.04
N GLU A 646 4.30 -33.35 9.80
CA GLU A 646 3.42 -32.53 10.64
C GLU A 646 2.41 -31.72 9.81
N ALA A 647 2.82 -31.18 8.67
CA ALA A 647 1.93 -30.50 7.74
C ALA A 647 0.87 -31.43 7.14
N TRP A 648 1.25 -32.66 6.78
CA TRP A 648 0.28 -33.67 6.31
C TRP A 648 -0.79 -33.94 7.35
N ARG A 649 -0.37 -34.14 8.62
CA ARG A 649 -1.30 -34.34 9.75
C ARG A 649 -2.19 -33.15 10.01
N ASP A 650 -1.63 -31.94 9.94
CA ASP A 650 -2.41 -30.69 10.07
C ASP A 650 -3.44 -30.54 8.94
N CYS A 651 -3.08 -30.80 7.68
CA CYS A 651 -3.99 -30.83 6.55
C CYS A 651 -5.11 -31.90 6.74
N SER A 652 -4.74 -33.10 7.20
CA SER A 652 -5.71 -34.14 7.47
C SER A 652 -6.71 -33.76 8.58
N ALA A 653 -6.23 -33.08 9.61
CA ALA A 653 -7.10 -32.59 10.70
C ALA A 653 -8.05 -31.47 10.21
N ARG A 654 -7.59 -30.59 9.32
CA ARG A 654 -8.40 -29.46 8.79
C ARG A 654 -9.38 -29.86 7.71
N MET A 655 -8.98 -30.75 6.81
CA MET A 655 -9.73 -31.04 5.56
C MET A 655 -10.18 -32.51 5.45
N GLY A 656 -9.88 -33.35 6.44
CA GLY A 656 -10.18 -34.76 6.44
C GLY A 656 -9.03 -35.65 5.92
N PRO A 657 -9.11 -36.98 6.15
CA PRO A 657 -7.99 -37.90 5.89
C PRO A 657 -7.75 -38.18 4.39
N ASP A 658 -8.71 -37.88 3.53
CA ASP A 658 -8.60 -38.11 2.09
C ASP A 658 -7.97 -36.89 1.40
N SER A 659 -6.68 -36.97 1.05
CA SER A 659 -5.95 -35.90 0.39
C SER A 659 -6.49 -35.54 -1.01
N ALA A 660 -7.28 -36.40 -1.64
CA ALA A 660 -7.94 -36.10 -2.90
C ALA A 660 -9.08 -35.06 -2.75
N GLN A 661 -9.55 -34.87 -1.53
CA GLN A 661 -10.57 -33.85 -1.18
C GLN A 661 -9.97 -32.54 -0.68
N TRP A 662 -8.64 -32.46 -0.56
CA TRP A 662 -8.01 -31.24 -0.12
C TRP A 662 -8.05 -30.18 -1.21
N ALA A 663 -8.19 -28.91 -0.82
CA ALA A 663 -8.18 -27.79 -1.71
C ALA A 663 -7.70 -26.54 -0.99
N TRP A 664 -6.80 -25.77 -1.61
CA TRP A 664 -6.26 -24.54 -1.02
C TRP A 664 -7.37 -23.55 -0.64
N GLY A 665 -8.36 -23.34 -1.49
CA GLY A 665 -9.50 -22.46 -1.24
C GLY A 665 -10.45 -22.92 -0.13
N LYS A 666 -10.28 -24.10 0.46
CA LYS A 666 -10.98 -24.48 1.71
C LYS A 666 -10.36 -23.82 2.94
N LEU A 667 -9.08 -23.48 2.85
CA LEU A 667 -8.33 -22.79 3.91
C LEU A 667 -8.16 -21.30 3.56
N HIS A 668 -7.72 -21.01 2.35
CA HIS A 668 -7.38 -19.70 1.86
C HIS A 668 -8.60 -19.01 1.20
N HIS A 669 -8.97 -17.87 1.73
CA HIS A 669 -10.17 -17.15 1.28
C HIS A 669 -9.98 -15.63 1.39
N ALA A 670 -10.56 -14.89 0.46
CA ALA A 670 -10.66 -13.44 0.50
C ALA A 670 -11.92 -13.03 1.27
N GLN A 671 -11.76 -12.16 2.26
CA GLN A 671 -12.86 -11.58 3.00
C GLN A 671 -12.54 -10.11 3.29
N PHE A 672 -13.53 -9.26 3.05
CA PHE A 672 -13.45 -7.83 3.32
C PHE A 672 -14.33 -7.52 4.52
N ASP A 673 -13.72 -7.31 5.69
CA ASP A 673 -14.45 -6.90 6.88
C ASP A 673 -14.60 -5.39 6.87
N HIS A 674 -15.80 -4.93 7.21
CA HIS A 674 -16.05 -3.52 7.45
C HIS A 674 -15.41 -3.09 8.78
N ALA A 675 -14.89 -1.85 8.85
CA ALA A 675 -14.20 -1.36 10.04
C ALA A 675 -15.06 -1.42 11.32
N LEU A 676 -16.37 -1.33 11.19
CA LEU A 676 -17.32 -1.38 12.31
C LEU A 676 -17.83 -2.78 12.64
N SER A 677 -17.45 -3.83 11.89
CA SER A 677 -18.00 -5.18 12.07
C SER A 677 -17.81 -5.72 13.50
N GLY A 678 -16.70 -5.37 14.15
CA GLY A 678 -16.43 -5.74 15.54
C GLY A 678 -17.47 -5.21 16.54
N LEU A 679 -18.17 -4.12 16.20
CA LEU A 679 -19.18 -3.48 17.03
C LEU A 679 -20.60 -4.03 16.80
N LEU A 680 -20.81 -4.73 15.69
CA LEU A 680 -22.14 -5.12 15.24
C LEU A 680 -22.51 -6.53 15.69
N PRO A 681 -23.82 -6.79 15.95
CA PRO A 681 -24.33 -8.14 16.09
C PRO A 681 -24.03 -8.98 14.83
N PRO A 682 -23.87 -10.32 14.94
CA PRO A 682 -23.54 -11.19 13.79
C PRO A 682 -24.49 -11.06 12.60
N ALA A 683 -25.78 -10.81 12.83
CA ALA A 683 -26.78 -10.65 11.77
C ALA A 683 -26.53 -9.38 10.94
N ASP A 684 -26.09 -8.29 11.57
CA ASP A 684 -25.84 -7.00 10.93
C ASP A 684 -24.48 -6.97 10.20
N ARG A 685 -23.50 -7.78 10.69
CA ARG A 685 -22.22 -7.95 10.00
C ARG A 685 -22.37 -8.45 8.57
N ALA A 686 -23.31 -9.37 8.33
CA ALA A 686 -23.56 -9.92 7.00
C ALA A 686 -24.01 -8.85 5.97
N ALA A 687 -24.59 -7.73 6.44
CA ALA A 687 -24.92 -6.60 5.58
C ALA A 687 -23.68 -5.75 5.22
N MET A 688 -22.66 -5.73 6.08
CA MET A 688 -21.47 -4.90 5.91
C MET A 688 -20.24 -5.66 5.40
N ASP A 689 -20.01 -6.90 5.83
CA ASP A 689 -18.88 -7.70 5.38
C ASP A 689 -19.13 -8.32 3.99
N VAL A 690 -18.04 -8.56 3.26
CA VAL A 690 -18.09 -9.15 1.92
C VAL A 690 -17.16 -10.35 1.82
N GLY A 691 -17.68 -11.51 1.44
CA GLY A 691 -16.99 -12.80 1.39
C GLY A 691 -17.57 -13.79 2.41
N PRO A 692 -16.86 -14.89 2.74
CA PRO A 692 -15.56 -15.30 2.19
C PRO A 692 -15.67 -15.87 0.76
N PHE A 693 -14.62 -15.63 -0.06
CA PHE A 693 -14.48 -16.23 -1.39
C PHE A 693 -13.26 -17.15 -1.40
N PRO A 694 -13.38 -18.44 -1.80
CA PRO A 694 -12.22 -19.30 -2.00
C PRO A 694 -11.23 -18.64 -2.98
N HIS A 695 -9.95 -18.60 -2.62
CA HIS A 695 -8.95 -17.89 -3.42
C HIS A 695 -7.70 -18.74 -3.63
N GLY A 696 -7.00 -18.53 -4.75
CA GLY A 696 -5.70 -19.12 -5.04
C GLY A 696 -4.56 -18.16 -4.70
N GLY A 697 -3.32 -18.54 -5.05
CA GLY A 697 -2.13 -17.74 -4.89
C GLY A 697 -1.58 -17.67 -3.45
N SER A 698 -0.61 -16.78 -3.27
CA SER A 698 0.02 -16.41 -2.01
C SER A 698 0.74 -15.07 -2.17
N SER A 699 1.55 -14.63 -1.20
CA SER A 699 2.35 -13.41 -1.33
C SER A 699 3.45 -13.49 -2.41
N SER A 700 3.82 -14.70 -2.85
CA SER A 700 4.90 -14.94 -3.82
C SER A 700 4.42 -15.26 -5.24
N THR A 701 3.13 -15.11 -5.53
CA THR A 701 2.54 -15.31 -6.87
C THR A 701 2.20 -13.98 -7.54
N PRO A 702 2.18 -13.87 -8.90
CA PRO A 702 1.68 -12.68 -9.60
C PRO A 702 0.30 -12.26 -9.12
N MET A 703 -0.67 -13.20 -9.03
CA MET A 703 -1.90 -12.98 -8.28
C MET A 703 -1.58 -12.93 -6.79
N HIS A 704 -1.12 -11.75 -6.33
CA HIS A 704 -0.74 -11.57 -4.93
C HIS A 704 -1.95 -11.69 -4.01
N THR A 705 -1.87 -12.63 -3.07
CA THR A 705 -2.89 -12.91 -2.06
C THR A 705 -2.21 -13.23 -0.74
N GLY A 706 -1.54 -12.20 -0.19
CA GLY A 706 -0.88 -12.31 1.10
C GLY A 706 -1.88 -12.64 2.21
N TYR A 707 -1.57 -13.63 3.03
CA TYR A 707 -2.51 -14.16 4.01
C TYR A 707 -1.93 -14.20 5.42
N ARG A 708 -2.82 -14.23 6.40
CA ARG A 708 -2.50 -14.42 7.81
C ARG A 708 -2.34 -15.91 8.12
N PRO A 709 -1.15 -16.37 8.62
CA PRO A 709 -0.91 -17.80 8.84
C PRO A 709 -1.83 -18.48 9.86
N SER A 710 -2.46 -17.73 10.79
CA SER A 710 -3.33 -18.30 11.82
C SER A 710 -4.57 -18.99 11.24
N ASP A 711 -5.16 -18.40 10.18
CA ASP A 711 -6.43 -18.84 9.58
C ASP A 711 -6.41 -18.87 8.05
N PHE A 712 -5.29 -18.53 7.42
CA PHE A 712 -5.11 -18.44 5.95
C PHE A 712 -6.02 -17.43 5.25
N ARG A 713 -6.63 -16.54 6.01
CA ARG A 713 -7.42 -15.44 5.43
C ARG A 713 -6.49 -14.51 4.66
N THR A 714 -6.86 -14.16 3.44
CA THR A 714 -6.17 -13.16 2.63
C THR A 714 -6.32 -11.79 3.27
N MET A 715 -5.19 -11.16 3.59
CA MET A 715 -5.13 -9.83 4.19
C MET A 715 -4.88 -8.75 3.15
N GLN A 716 -4.26 -9.13 2.02
CA GLN A 716 -3.81 -8.21 0.98
C GLN A 716 -3.93 -8.82 -0.40
N GLY A 717 -4.14 -7.96 -1.39
CA GLY A 717 -4.18 -8.35 -2.78
C GLY A 717 -4.36 -7.16 -3.70
N ALA A 718 -4.63 -7.42 -4.99
CA ALA A 718 -4.88 -6.37 -5.95
C ALA A 718 -6.12 -5.57 -5.56
N SER A 719 -5.92 -4.29 -5.20
CA SER A 719 -7.03 -3.37 -4.92
C SER A 719 -7.75 -2.93 -6.20
N VAL A 720 -7.02 -2.94 -7.30
CA VAL A 720 -7.53 -2.78 -8.67
C VAL A 720 -6.62 -3.56 -9.61
N ARG A 721 -7.17 -4.12 -10.68
CA ARG A 721 -6.41 -4.66 -11.82
C ARG A 721 -6.80 -3.87 -13.05
N ILE A 722 -5.83 -3.39 -13.82
CA ILE A 722 -6.02 -2.63 -15.05
C ILE A 722 -5.13 -3.22 -16.13
N VAL A 723 -5.70 -3.45 -17.32
CA VAL A 723 -4.98 -3.81 -18.53
C VAL A 723 -5.49 -2.92 -19.66
N VAL A 724 -4.60 -2.08 -20.22
CA VAL A 724 -4.93 -1.10 -21.24
C VAL A 724 -4.39 -1.57 -22.61
N ASP A 725 -5.24 -1.63 -23.61
CA ASP A 725 -4.90 -1.73 -25.02
C ASP A 725 -4.72 -0.30 -25.58
N VAL A 726 -3.49 0.13 -25.72
CA VAL A 726 -3.16 1.53 -26.03
C VAL A 726 -3.55 1.86 -27.48
N GLY A 727 -4.54 2.76 -27.64
CA GLY A 727 -5.11 3.13 -28.95
C GLY A 727 -6.41 2.39 -29.28
N SER A 728 -6.75 1.30 -28.57
CA SER A 728 -8.08 0.67 -28.65
C SER A 728 -8.73 0.64 -27.27
N TRP A 729 -9.06 1.82 -26.80
CA TRP A 729 -9.34 2.11 -25.39
C TRP A 729 -10.50 1.29 -24.78
N ASP A 730 -11.59 1.09 -25.52
CA ASP A 730 -12.74 0.28 -25.08
C ASP A 730 -12.43 -1.23 -25.02
N ASP A 731 -11.30 -1.68 -25.62
CA ASP A 731 -10.84 -3.07 -25.49
C ASP A 731 -10.04 -3.30 -24.20
N SER A 732 -9.80 -2.25 -23.43
CA SER A 732 -9.15 -2.30 -22.13
C SER A 732 -10.03 -2.98 -21.08
N ARG A 733 -9.41 -3.53 -20.04
CA ARG A 733 -10.05 -4.30 -18.96
C ARG A 733 -9.63 -3.79 -17.61
N TRP A 734 -10.58 -3.78 -16.67
CA TRP A 734 -10.26 -3.49 -15.27
C TRP A 734 -11.17 -4.23 -14.30
N ILE A 735 -10.86 -4.23 -13.02
CA ILE A 735 -11.71 -4.69 -11.94
C ILE A 735 -11.25 -4.04 -10.63
N ASN A 736 -12.19 -3.54 -9.84
CA ASN A 736 -12.00 -3.08 -8.47
C ASN A 736 -12.65 -4.08 -7.50
N ALA A 737 -12.25 -4.14 -6.26
CA ALA A 737 -12.84 -5.05 -5.27
C ALA A 737 -12.89 -4.40 -3.87
N PRO A 738 -14.02 -4.56 -3.18
CA PRO A 738 -15.19 -5.37 -3.51
C PRO A 738 -16.25 -4.66 -4.38
N GLY A 739 -16.22 -3.34 -4.51
CA GLY A 739 -17.13 -2.53 -5.32
C GLY A 739 -16.74 -1.05 -5.35
N GLN A 740 -17.49 -0.24 -6.08
CA GLN A 740 -17.21 1.20 -6.21
C GLN A 740 -17.75 2.03 -5.04
N SER A 741 -18.90 1.65 -4.49
CA SER A 741 -19.53 2.38 -3.38
C SER A 741 -19.01 1.93 -2.02
N GLY A 742 -18.92 2.86 -1.07
CA GLY A 742 -18.70 2.58 0.35
C GLY A 742 -19.98 2.49 1.17
N ASP A 743 -21.13 2.78 0.58
CA ASP A 743 -22.42 2.69 1.28
C ASP A 743 -22.96 1.25 1.15
N PRO A 744 -23.14 0.50 2.26
CA PRO A 744 -23.64 -0.87 2.23
C PRO A 744 -25.06 -1.01 1.64
N ARG A 745 -25.81 0.07 1.50
CA ARG A 745 -27.13 0.11 0.86
C ARG A 745 -27.05 0.17 -0.68
N SER A 746 -25.88 0.54 -1.22
CA SER A 746 -25.66 0.68 -2.65
C SER A 746 -25.57 -0.70 -3.34
N PRO A 747 -26.14 -0.87 -4.54
CA PRO A 747 -25.92 -2.09 -5.33
C PRO A 747 -24.45 -2.28 -5.72
N HIS A 748 -23.65 -1.18 -5.75
CA HIS A 748 -22.24 -1.18 -6.12
C HIS A 748 -21.29 -1.30 -4.91
N TYR A 749 -21.80 -1.74 -3.77
CA TYR A 749 -21.00 -1.96 -2.57
C TYR A 749 -20.15 -3.23 -2.68
N ARG A 750 -20.70 -4.31 -3.28
CA ARG A 750 -20.09 -5.65 -3.31
C ARG A 750 -20.19 -6.39 -4.64
N ASP A 751 -20.77 -5.77 -5.66
CA ASP A 751 -21.10 -6.40 -6.94
C ASP A 751 -19.89 -6.85 -7.75
N LEU A 752 -18.73 -6.20 -7.57
CA LEU A 752 -17.48 -6.56 -8.26
C LEU A 752 -16.70 -7.68 -7.56
N ALA A 753 -16.94 -7.95 -6.28
CA ALA A 753 -16.18 -8.94 -5.52
C ALA A 753 -16.24 -10.37 -6.09
N PRO A 754 -17.40 -10.92 -6.51
CA PRO A 754 -17.44 -12.25 -7.12
C PRO A 754 -16.66 -12.32 -8.43
N ILE A 755 -16.75 -11.28 -9.27
CA ILE A 755 -16.06 -11.19 -10.56
C ILE A 755 -14.53 -11.16 -10.31
N TRP A 756 -14.10 -10.33 -9.36
CA TRP A 756 -12.70 -10.21 -8.97
C TRP A 756 -12.14 -11.52 -8.38
N ALA A 757 -12.89 -12.19 -7.51
CA ALA A 757 -12.48 -13.45 -6.88
C ALA A 757 -12.31 -14.59 -7.88
N GLU A 758 -13.08 -14.58 -8.98
CA GLU A 758 -12.94 -15.52 -10.10
C GLU A 758 -11.81 -15.16 -11.08
N GLY A 759 -11.03 -14.09 -10.80
CA GLY A 759 -9.97 -13.62 -11.70
C GLY A 759 -10.51 -12.98 -13.00
N LYS A 760 -11.76 -12.57 -13.02
CA LYS A 760 -12.43 -11.95 -14.18
C LYS A 760 -12.34 -10.43 -14.13
N TYR A 761 -12.67 -9.81 -15.26
CA TYR A 761 -12.60 -8.38 -15.49
C TYR A 761 -13.89 -7.86 -16.10
N VAL A 762 -14.09 -6.54 -15.99
CA VAL A 762 -15.12 -5.80 -16.71
C VAL A 762 -14.48 -4.87 -17.75
N PRO A 763 -15.19 -4.47 -18.81
CA PRO A 763 -14.67 -3.50 -19.77
C PRO A 763 -14.35 -2.14 -19.10
N MET A 764 -13.25 -1.51 -19.52
CA MET A 764 -12.91 -0.13 -19.20
C MET A 764 -13.51 0.77 -20.29
N LEU A 765 -14.75 1.20 -20.10
CA LEU A 765 -15.50 1.94 -21.12
C LEU A 765 -14.98 3.39 -21.21
N TYR A 766 -14.58 3.80 -22.41
CA TYR A 766 -14.00 5.12 -22.64
C TYR A 766 -14.81 5.95 -23.65
N SER A 767 -15.12 5.39 -24.82
CA SER A 767 -15.89 6.14 -25.82
C SER A 767 -17.27 6.53 -25.31
N ARG A 768 -17.74 7.71 -25.70
CA ARG A 768 -19.07 8.19 -25.29
C ARG A 768 -20.17 7.17 -25.62
N ALA A 769 -20.10 6.54 -26.79
CA ALA A 769 -21.09 5.56 -27.21
C ALA A 769 -21.10 4.32 -26.31
N ALA A 770 -19.92 3.81 -25.92
CA ALA A 770 -19.81 2.65 -25.02
C ALA A 770 -20.32 2.98 -23.61
N VAL A 771 -19.97 4.16 -23.09
CA VAL A 771 -20.44 4.65 -21.79
C VAL A 771 -21.96 4.82 -21.77
N ASP A 772 -22.52 5.53 -22.76
CA ASP A 772 -23.97 5.80 -22.83
C ASP A 772 -24.77 4.48 -22.98
N ALA A 773 -24.23 3.49 -23.70
CA ALA A 773 -24.84 2.16 -23.85
C ALA A 773 -24.81 1.33 -22.55
N ALA A 774 -23.89 1.63 -21.62
CA ALA A 774 -23.75 0.94 -20.35
C ALA A 774 -24.36 1.73 -19.17
N ALA A 775 -24.92 2.91 -19.39
CA ALA A 775 -25.45 3.77 -18.35
C ALA A 775 -26.54 3.07 -17.52
N SER A 776 -26.40 3.10 -16.20
CA SER A 776 -27.38 2.61 -15.23
C SER A 776 -28.10 3.75 -14.52
N HIS A 777 -27.37 4.85 -14.25
CA HIS A 777 -27.88 6.04 -13.57
C HIS A 777 -27.21 7.29 -14.15
N ILE A 778 -27.97 8.37 -14.28
CA ILE A 778 -27.46 9.67 -14.78
C ILE A 778 -27.83 10.76 -13.78
N ILE A 779 -26.81 11.51 -13.34
CA ILE A 779 -26.99 12.65 -12.47
C ILE A 779 -26.70 13.92 -13.29
N GLU A 780 -27.71 14.78 -13.40
CA GLU A 780 -27.58 16.11 -14.01
C GLU A 780 -27.42 17.15 -12.89
N MET A 781 -26.22 17.71 -12.75
CA MET A 781 -25.95 18.79 -11.79
C MET A 781 -26.12 20.14 -12.49
N LYS A 782 -26.87 21.02 -11.90
CA LYS A 782 -27.14 22.39 -12.40
C LYS A 782 -26.68 23.43 -11.39
N PRO A 783 -26.08 24.56 -11.83
CA PRO A 783 -25.78 25.67 -10.95
C PRO A 783 -27.04 26.17 -10.22
N ALA A 784 -26.90 26.53 -8.94
CA ALA A 784 -27.94 27.29 -8.25
C ALA A 784 -28.03 28.68 -8.88
N SER A 785 -29.26 29.12 -9.19
CA SER A 785 -29.46 30.54 -9.61
C SER A 785 -29.25 31.48 -8.43
N ASP A 786 -28.70 32.67 -8.64
CA ASP A 786 -28.39 33.67 -7.62
C ASP A 786 -29.58 34.08 -6.71
N GLY A 787 -30.77 33.57 -6.97
CA GLY A 787 -31.95 33.79 -6.15
C GLY A 787 -32.36 32.69 -5.17
N ASN A 788 -31.62 31.55 -5.16
CA ASN A 788 -31.95 30.37 -4.34
C ASN A 788 -30.85 29.98 -3.34
N LEU A 789 -30.05 30.94 -2.89
CA LEU A 789 -29.19 30.68 -1.74
C LEU A 789 -30.05 30.54 -0.47
N PRO A 790 -29.94 29.47 0.31
CA PRO A 790 -30.48 29.47 1.66
C PRO A 790 -29.79 30.60 2.43
N LEU A 791 -30.55 31.48 3.03
CA LEU A 791 -30.05 32.46 4.00
C LEU A 791 -29.30 31.70 5.12
N GLU A 792 -28.11 32.17 5.46
CA GLU A 792 -27.16 31.68 6.46
C GLU A 792 -27.78 31.23 7.76
#